data_95f716051a2aaeaef6a5bea23e89f918
#
_entry.id   95f716051a2aaeaef6a5bea23e89f918
#
_cell.length_a   1.000
_cell.length_b   1.000
_cell.length_c   1.000
_cell.angle_alpha   90.00
_cell.angle_beta   90.00
_cell.angle_gamma   90.00
#
_symmetry.space_group_name_H-M   'P 1'
#
loop_
_entity.id
_entity.type
_entity.pdbx_description
1 polymer ?
#
loop_
_entity_poly.entity_id
_entity_poly.type
_entity_poly.pdbx_seq_one_letter_code
_entity_poly.pdbx_strand_id
1 'polypeptide(L)'
;MSEEKPLNVPEYLLIRSAEARAKHLGISVEQALAEIKGESQPVEEPVAEVEEVVEEPVEEPVAEVEEVVEEPVVEEPVEEPVVEAEETNQEVSIENKTVESIPAVTIRFAGDSGDGMQLVGTRFTDTSALFGNDLATLPAFPAEIRAPQGTVAGVSSFQVQIADFDILTPGDAPDVLVAMNPAALKAHLQDLTPNGMLILNEDAFDEKNIKKAGYEIDPRESEELDGYRVFQVPMEKLTKEALQEFDLPGRAVLRSKNMIALGLISWTFNRDLKDTENWINDKFKNLPEVAKANIKALKTGYNFGITVEAFHHTYKVDKASLPAGEYTNINGNIGLSWGLIAGAKKANLDLFYGSYPITPASDILHELSKHKNFNVLTFQAEDEIAAAAAAVGASFTGKLAVTGTSGPGLALKSETISLALSAELPLVVVNVQRGGPSTGLPTKPEQSDLMFAMYGRHGEAPLPVIAAKSPSHAFYAAFEATRIALKYMTPVILLSDNYVATGSEPWKLPEIENLDELGTNLTTTYNTENGFLPFFRDYETNARPWAIPGVPGLEHRVGGLEKEDGTGNVSYDTDNHQYMTDMRAWKIENIANDIDPLEINGDISSDTLILGWGSTFGGITQAVNRLNSKGVKVASAHFTHVNPFPDNTAEVLSQFKNIIVPELNTGQLSKLLRARYLVDTVGINKVEGLPFTAQELEEKIESLINSFGTKLEPIVEEVVAEEEPVVEEVVEEEEPQEEVGIPEHLIMRSAEARAKALGIPVEQVLEEMSADKPAAETQEPVVEEEPIVEEEPVVEEVKSDTSEEPAAEAQEPVVERVVERVTERVTERIIEKVDETLPENKELVKDVEEERNKVEEEKKEEVKTDE
;
A
#
# COMPACT_ATOMS: atom_id res chain seq x y z
N MET A 1 39.53 -4.83 39.34
CA MET A 1 39.64 -3.49 38.73
C MET A 1 39.98 -3.77 37.28
N SER A 2 38.95 -3.90 36.48
CA SER A 2 39.05 -4.05 35.00
C SER A 2 38.96 -2.65 34.40
N GLU A 3 39.98 -2.25 33.68
CA GLU A 3 40.04 -0.98 32.94
C GLU A 3 39.00 -1.01 31.83
N GLU A 4 37.93 -0.20 31.97
CA GLU A 4 37.01 0.06 30.88
C GLU A 4 37.75 0.80 29.77
N LYS A 5 37.70 0.24 28.56
CA LYS A 5 38.22 0.91 27.35
C LYS A 5 37.33 2.09 27.02
N PRO A 6 37.83 3.30 26.76
CA PRO A 6 37.01 4.44 26.39
C PRO A 6 36.24 4.16 25.08
N LEU A 7 34.95 4.47 25.10
CA LEU A 7 34.07 4.45 23.93
C LEU A 7 34.62 5.37 22.84
N ASN A 8 35.06 4.80 21.74
CA ASN A 8 35.62 5.54 20.60
C ASN A 8 34.47 6.13 19.73
N VAL A 9 33.63 6.97 20.33
CA VAL A 9 32.53 7.67 19.65
C VAL A 9 33.00 9.09 19.30
N PRO A 10 32.83 9.53 18.06
CA PRO A 10 33.18 10.90 17.67
C PRO A 10 32.45 11.95 18.52
N GLU A 11 33.19 12.96 18.98
CA GLU A 11 32.70 13.94 19.96
C GLU A 11 31.44 14.69 19.49
N TYR A 12 31.29 14.97 18.20
CA TYR A 12 30.10 15.61 17.66
C TYR A 12 28.82 14.76 17.79
N LEU A 13 28.93 13.42 17.79
CA LEU A 13 27.79 12.52 18.01
C LEU A 13 27.40 12.47 19.49
N LEU A 14 28.36 12.55 20.40
CA LEU A 14 28.11 12.66 21.83
C LEU A 14 27.38 13.96 22.17
N ILE A 15 27.80 15.08 21.59
CA ILE A 15 27.15 16.40 21.77
C ILE A 15 25.73 16.36 21.23
N ARG A 16 25.49 15.84 20.04
CA ARG A 16 24.15 15.74 19.45
C ARG A 16 23.20 14.83 20.24
N SER A 17 23.72 13.74 20.79
CA SER A 17 22.97 12.86 21.68
C SER A 17 22.63 13.55 23.00
N ALA A 18 23.57 14.33 23.56
CA ALA A 18 23.36 15.12 24.76
C ALA A 18 22.34 16.25 24.55
N GLU A 19 22.36 16.94 23.41
CA GLU A 19 21.34 17.94 23.05
C GLU A 19 19.93 17.36 22.96
N ALA A 20 19.78 16.20 22.31
CA ALA A 20 18.50 15.51 22.21
C ALA A 20 17.97 15.07 23.57
N ARG A 21 18.86 14.52 24.42
CA ARG A 21 18.53 14.08 25.79
C ARG A 21 18.20 15.25 26.71
N ALA A 22 18.96 16.34 26.63
CA ALA A 22 18.73 17.56 27.39
C ALA A 22 17.36 18.18 27.09
N LYS A 23 16.99 18.19 25.81
CA LYS A 23 15.67 18.67 25.34
C LYS A 23 14.51 17.78 25.84
N HIS A 24 14.74 16.48 25.92
CA HIS A 24 13.71 15.52 26.35
C HIS A 24 13.52 15.55 27.87
N LEU A 25 14.61 15.65 28.62
CA LEU A 25 14.60 15.60 30.08
C LEU A 25 14.51 16.99 30.76
N GLY A 26 14.60 18.08 30.00
CA GLY A 26 14.57 19.46 30.55
C GLY A 26 15.80 19.83 31.35
N ILE A 27 16.95 19.13 31.15
CA ILE A 27 18.22 19.36 31.83
C ILE A 27 19.19 20.13 30.91
N SER A 28 20.33 20.59 31.41
CA SER A 28 21.33 21.22 30.56
C SER A 28 22.07 20.22 29.67
N VAL A 29 22.57 20.67 28.52
CA VAL A 29 23.37 19.83 27.60
C VAL A 29 24.61 19.29 28.28
N GLU A 30 25.21 20.07 29.16
CA GLU A 30 26.40 19.71 29.94
C GLU A 30 26.09 18.59 30.96
N GLN A 31 24.91 18.64 31.62
CA GLN A 31 24.44 17.57 32.50
C GLN A 31 24.17 16.27 31.70
N ALA A 32 23.48 16.38 30.56
CA ALA A 32 23.21 15.23 29.69
C ALA A 32 24.51 14.61 29.13
N LEU A 33 25.50 15.41 28.83
CA LEU A 33 26.81 14.95 28.35
C LEU A 33 27.61 14.24 29.44
N ALA A 34 27.57 14.76 30.69
CA ALA A 34 28.20 14.13 31.87
C ALA A 34 27.54 12.74 32.16
N GLU A 35 26.23 12.65 32.09
CA GLU A 35 25.53 11.35 32.20
C GLU A 35 25.92 10.35 31.13
N ILE A 36 26.02 10.78 29.87
CA ILE A 36 26.43 9.91 28.75
C ILE A 36 27.86 9.42 28.92
N LYS A 37 28.73 10.25 29.52
CA LYS A 37 30.11 9.88 29.80
C LYS A 37 30.32 9.12 31.12
N GLY A 38 29.27 8.93 31.92
CA GLY A 38 29.37 8.23 33.19
C GLY A 38 30.06 9.03 34.31
N GLU A 39 30.13 10.37 34.19
CA GLU A 39 30.86 11.29 35.10
C GLU A 39 29.94 11.91 36.18
N SER A 40 28.61 11.60 36.19
CA SER A 40 27.67 12.25 37.11
C SER A 40 27.52 11.53 38.45
N GLN A 41 27.59 12.23 39.57
CA GLN A 41 27.15 11.77 40.91
C GLN A 41 25.63 11.97 41.03
N PRO A 42 24.91 11.10 41.77
CA PRO A 42 23.47 11.22 41.95
C PRO A 42 23.12 12.52 42.70
N VAL A 43 22.31 13.36 42.11
CA VAL A 43 21.69 14.52 42.73
C VAL A 43 20.28 14.11 43.18
N GLU A 44 19.97 14.32 44.46
CA GLU A 44 18.65 14.16 45.05
C GLU A 44 17.62 15.05 44.32
N GLU A 45 16.52 14.46 43.88
CA GLU A 45 15.43 15.13 43.18
C GLU A 45 14.61 16.03 44.13
N PRO A 46 14.14 17.19 43.64
CA PRO A 46 12.95 17.82 44.24
C PRO A 46 11.71 17.26 43.54
N VAL A 47 10.86 16.62 44.30
CA VAL A 47 9.56 16.08 43.92
C VAL A 47 8.67 17.22 43.41
N ALA A 48 8.36 17.19 42.12
CA ALA A 48 7.25 17.92 41.52
C ALA A 48 6.29 16.89 40.93
N GLU A 49 5.09 16.83 41.51
CA GLU A 49 3.99 15.98 41.06
C GLU A 49 3.66 16.29 39.60
N VAL A 50 3.85 15.29 38.74
CA VAL A 50 3.29 15.26 37.39
C VAL A 50 2.48 13.96 37.34
N GLU A 51 1.17 14.09 37.21
CA GLU A 51 0.26 12.97 36.99
C GLU A 51 0.65 12.24 35.73
N GLU A 52 1.22 11.07 35.91
CA GLU A 52 1.42 10.10 34.83
C GLU A 52 0.09 9.40 34.53
N VAL A 53 -0.45 9.62 33.35
CA VAL A 53 -1.54 8.79 32.83
C VAL A 53 -0.92 7.51 32.29
N VAL A 54 -0.92 6.49 33.12
CA VAL A 54 -0.57 5.11 32.74
C VAL A 54 -1.77 4.53 31.98
N GLU A 55 -1.57 4.16 30.73
CA GLU A 55 -2.48 3.26 30.04
C GLU A 55 -2.27 1.84 30.56
N GLU A 56 -3.20 1.35 31.39
CA GLU A 56 -3.25 -0.05 31.75
C GLU A 56 -3.82 -0.89 30.59
N PRO A 57 -3.27 -2.08 30.34
CA PRO A 57 -3.88 -3.03 29.43
C PRO A 57 -5.13 -3.65 30.05
N VAL A 58 -6.24 -3.58 29.36
CA VAL A 58 -7.52 -4.17 29.76
C VAL A 58 -7.42 -5.69 29.60
N GLU A 59 -7.36 -6.41 30.72
CA GLU A 59 -7.64 -7.86 30.76
C GLU A 59 -9.15 -8.08 30.65
N GLU A 60 -9.56 -8.88 29.68
CA GLU A 60 -10.93 -9.38 29.60
C GLU A 60 -11.15 -10.52 30.60
N PRO A 61 -12.22 -10.52 31.41
CA PRO A 61 -12.57 -11.68 32.19
C PRO A 61 -13.29 -12.72 31.35
N VAL A 62 -12.74 -13.93 31.37
CA VAL A 62 -13.41 -15.12 30.83
C VAL A 62 -14.56 -15.48 31.78
N ALA A 63 -15.79 -15.40 31.30
CA ALA A 63 -16.95 -15.92 32.01
C ALA A 63 -17.34 -17.27 31.40
N GLU A 64 -17.36 -18.29 32.23
CA GLU A 64 -17.94 -19.61 31.96
C GLU A 64 -19.43 -19.49 31.67
N VAL A 65 -19.88 -20.13 30.59
CA VAL A 65 -21.27 -20.21 30.21
C VAL A 65 -21.80 -21.58 30.64
N GLU A 66 -22.65 -21.61 31.65
CA GLU A 66 -23.55 -22.75 31.87
C GLU A 66 -24.79 -22.60 31.00
N GLU A 67 -25.07 -23.63 30.22
CA GLU A 67 -26.27 -23.79 29.43
C GLU A 67 -27.49 -23.99 30.34
N VAL A 68 -28.48 -23.11 30.19
CA VAL A 68 -29.85 -23.42 30.62
C VAL A 68 -30.79 -23.06 29.48
N VAL A 69 -31.38 -24.10 28.91
CA VAL A 69 -32.40 -24.01 27.88
C VAL A 69 -33.75 -23.82 28.58
N GLU A 70 -34.48 -22.74 28.35
CA GLU A 70 -35.93 -22.64 28.56
C GLU A 70 -36.62 -21.91 27.41
N GLU A 71 -37.74 -22.51 26.98
CA GLU A 71 -38.56 -22.06 25.88
C GLU A 71 -39.36 -20.78 26.21
N PRO A 72 -39.77 -19.99 25.19
CA PRO A 72 -40.44 -18.71 25.41
C PRO A 72 -41.93 -18.85 25.70
N VAL A 73 -42.39 -18.29 26.78
CA VAL A 73 -43.81 -18.01 27.07
C VAL A 73 -44.16 -16.65 26.46
N VAL A 74 -45.18 -16.66 25.60
CA VAL A 74 -45.80 -15.49 24.99
C VAL A 74 -46.71 -14.83 26.01
N GLU A 75 -46.48 -13.62 26.42
CA GLU A 75 -47.47 -12.76 27.10
C GLU A 75 -47.77 -11.49 26.27
N GLU A 76 -49.03 -11.19 26.14
CA GLU A 76 -49.59 -10.03 25.46
C GLU A 76 -49.31 -8.72 26.20
N PRO A 77 -49.21 -7.57 25.50
CA PRO A 77 -48.85 -6.30 26.12
C PRO A 77 -50.05 -5.67 26.86
N VAL A 78 -49.80 -5.31 28.11
CA VAL A 78 -50.71 -4.49 28.92
C VAL A 78 -50.44 -3.02 28.59
N GLU A 79 -51.46 -2.30 28.15
CA GLU A 79 -51.45 -0.86 27.92
C GLU A 79 -51.37 -0.11 29.25
N GLU A 80 -50.29 0.69 29.47
CA GLU A 80 -50.27 1.75 30.47
C GLU A 80 -50.40 3.12 29.82
N PRO A 81 -51.07 4.11 30.47
CA PRO A 81 -51.48 5.34 29.82
C PRO A 81 -50.32 6.32 29.60
N VAL A 82 -50.22 6.75 28.37
CA VAL A 82 -49.30 7.81 27.95
C VAL A 82 -49.75 9.13 28.57
N VAL A 83 -48.91 9.70 29.40
CA VAL A 83 -49.02 11.12 29.82
C VAL A 83 -48.45 11.96 28.68
N GLU A 84 -49.31 12.61 27.92
CA GLU A 84 -48.92 13.61 26.92
C GLU A 84 -48.22 14.79 27.63
N ALA A 85 -46.90 14.88 27.43
CA ALA A 85 -46.18 16.13 27.60
C ALA A 85 -46.35 16.91 26.31
N GLU A 86 -47.11 18.02 26.37
CA GLU A 86 -47.20 18.97 25.30
C GLU A 86 -45.83 19.61 25.02
N GLU A 87 -45.08 19.01 24.08
CA GLU A 87 -44.01 19.70 23.40
C GLU A 87 -44.65 20.71 22.45
N THR A 88 -44.58 21.99 22.82
CA THR A 88 -44.84 23.08 21.92
C THR A 88 -43.90 23.04 20.73
N ASN A 89 -44.25 22.28 19.72
CA ASN A 89 -43.70 22.38 18.37
C ASN A 89 -44.13 23.77 17.83
N GLN A 90 -43.29 24.79 18.05
CA GLN A 90 -43.25 25.89 17.12
C GLN A 90 -42.69 25.34 15.81
N GLU A 91 -43.58 24.98 14.91
CA GLU A 91 -43.29 24.87 13.48
C GLU A 91 -42.81 26.26 13.04
N VAL A 92 -41.50 26.47 13.01
CA VAL A 92 -40.89 27.56 12.27
C VAL A 92 -41.24 27.27 10.81
N SER A 93 -42.12 28.07 10.26
CA SER A 93 -42.48 28.02 8.85
C SER A 93 -41.21 28.08 8.03
N ILE A 94 -40.79 26.94 7.49
CA ILE A 94 -39.67 26.81 6.53
C ILE A 94 -40.19 27.48 5.24
N GLU A 95 -39.96 28.78 5.10
CA GLU A 95 -40.17 29.46 3.82
C GLU A 95 -39.21 28.85 2.80
N ASN A 96 -39.79 28.11 1.89
CA ASN A 96 -39.37 27.60 0.58
C ASN A 96 -37.92 27.88 0.19
N LYS A 97 -36.95 27.13 0.79
CA LYS A 97 -35.63 26.99 0.16
C LYS A 97 -35.79 26.12 -1.09
N THR A 98 -35.30 26.60 -2.21
CA THR A 98 -35.40 25.88 -3.49
C THR A 98 -34.47 24.69 -3.47
N VAL A 99 -35.01 23.50 -3.71
CA VAL A 99 -34.18 22.30 -3.91
C VAL A 99 -33.82 22.22 -5.39
N GLU A 100 -32.54 22.26 -5.69
CA GLU A 100 -32.03 22.11 -7.05
C GLU A 100 -31.56 20.64 -7.27
N SER A 101 -32.10 19.98 -8.29
CA SER A 101 -31.65 18.65 -8.66
C SER A 101 -30.44 18.77 -9.57
N ILE A 102 -29.36 18.10 -9.20
CA ILE A 102 -28.11 18.06 -9.95
C ILE A 102 -27.73 16.59 -10.23
N PRO A 103 -27.14 16.27 -11.39
CA PRO A 103 -26.84 14.89 -11.73
C PRO A 103 -25.65 14.32 -10.94
N ALA A 104 -24.69 15.15 -10.59
CA ALA A 104 -23.51 14.76 -9.82
C ALA A 104 -22.94 15.95 -9.04
N VAL A 105 -22.14 15.67 -8.03
CA VAL A 105 -21.32 16.65 -7.30
C VAL A 105 -20.06 16.01 -6.76
N THR A 106 -18.96 16.75 -6.83
CA THR A 106 -17.67 16.40 -6.24
C THR A 106 -17.38 17.27 -5.04
N ILE A 107 -17.22 16.69 -3.86
CA ILE A 107 -16.98 17.38 -2.60
C ILE A 107 -15.61 17.02 -2.06
N ARG A 108 -14.81 18.01 -1.69
CA ARG A 108 -13.52 17.78 -1.02
C ARG A 108 -13.55 18.37 0.39
N PHE A 109 -13.28 17.51 1.38
CA PHE A 109 -13.08 17.90 2.78
C PHE A 109 -11.56 17.98 3.03
N ALA A 110 -11.07 19.11 3.54
CA ALA A 110 -9.65 19.32 3.76
C ALA A 110 -9.37 19.99 5.12
N GLY A 111 -8.33 19.52 5.82
CA GLY A 111 -7.92 20.02 7.12
C GLY A 111 -6.63 19.34 7.60
N ASP A 112 -6.21 19.62 8.83
CA ASP A 112 -5.12 18.86 9.43
C ASP A 112 -5.53 17.40 9.69
N SER A 113 -4.56 16.49 9.82
CA SER A 113 -4.84 15.08 10.10
C SER A 113 -5.65 14.86 11.40
N GLY A 114 -5.60 15.82 12.34
CA GLY A 114 -6.38 15.82 13.58
C GLY A 114 -7.79 16.39 13.47
N ASP A 115 -8.16 17.02 12.35
CA ASP A 115 -9.49 17.63 12.14
C ASP A 115 -10.57 16.60 11.78
N GLY A 116 -10.18 15.34 11.48
CA GLY A 116 -11.11 14.26 11.23
C GLY A 116 -11.78 14.29 9.85
N MET A 117 -11.12 14.86 8.84
CA MET A 117 -11.69 14.99 7.49
C MET A 117 -11.90 13.64 6.81
N GLN A 118 -11.04 12.67 7.05
CA GLN A 118 -11.24 11.29 6.59
C GLN A 118 -12.55 10.70 7.13
N LEU A 119 -12.85 10.93 8.42
CA LEU A 119 -14.07 10.46 9.05
C LEU A 119 -15.32 11.16 8.48
N VAL A 120 -15.26 12.48 8.28
CA VAL A 120 -16.36 13.25 7.69
C VAL A 120 -16.67 12.76 6.28
N GLY A 121 -15.62 12.64 5.46
CA GLY A 121 -15.73 12.15 4.09
C GLY A 121 -16.31 10.74 4.03
N THR A 122 -15.77 9.79 4.82
CA THR A 122 -16.28 8.41 4.88
C THR A 122 -17.75 8.38 5.32
N ARG A 123 -18.14 9.15 6.35
CA ARG A 123 -19.55 9.17 6.83
C ARG A 123 -20.50 9.77 5.80
N PHE A 124 -20.11 10.83 5.12
CA PHE A 124 -20.89 11.39 4.03
C PHE A 124 -21.03 10.42 2.85
N THR A 125 -19.94 9.70 2.54
CA THR A 125 -19.92 8.63 1.53
C THR A 125 -20.90 7.51 1.86
N ASP A 126 -20.82 6.97 3.09
CA ASP A 126 -21.71 5.89 3.52
C ASP A 126 -23.18 6.29 3.51
N THR A 127 -23.50 7.52 3.95
CA THR A 127 -24.87 8.05 3.91
C THR A 127 -25.36 8.18 2.47
N SER A 128 -24.49 8.60 1.54
CA SER A 128 -24.82 8.74 0.13
C SER A 128 -25.00 7.37 -0.56
N ALA A 129 -24.19 6.38 -0.20
CA ALA A 129 -24.36 4.99 -0.65
C ALA A 129 -25.72 4.43 -0.16
N LEU A 130 -26.06 4.61 1.12
CA LEU A 130 -27.36 4.19 1.67
C LEU A 130 -28.53 4.91 1.01
N PHE A 131 -28.37 6.15 0.61
CA PHE A 131 -29.37 6.86 -0.17
C PHE A 131 -29.55 6.24 -1.57
N GLY A 132 -28.54 5.60 -2.12
CA GLY A 132 -28.56 4.90 -3.41
C GLY A 132 -27.88 5.67 -4.54
N ASN A 133 -26.98 6.59 -4.24
CA ASN A 133 -26.12 7.19 -5.24
C ASN A 133 -25.02 6.21 -5.67
N ASP A 134 -24.55 6.34 -6.90
CA ASP A 134 -23.22 5.86 -7.23
C ASP A 134 -22.15 6.84 -6.72
N LEU A 135 -20.99 6.34 -6.36
CA LEU A 135 -19.95 7.14 -5.76
C LEU A 135 -18.55 6.57 -5.97
N ALA A 136 -17.56 7.46 -5.94
CA ALA A 136 -16.16 7.08 -5.87
C ALA A 136 -15.39 8.07 -5.00
N THR A 137 -14.39 7.57 -4.26
CA THR A 137 -13.66 8.37 -3.29
C THR A 137 -12.15 8.43 -3.55
N LEU A 138 -11.51 9.50 -3.10
CA LEU A 138 -10.07 9.70 -3.11
C LEU A 138 -9.62 10.24 -1.74
N PRO A 139 -9.32 9.35 -0.78
CA PRO A 139 -8.67 9.75 0.46
C PRO A 139 -7.22 10.20 0.19
N ALA A 140 -6.84 11.37 0.71
CA ALA A 140 -5.47 11.86 0.63
C ALA A 140 -4.95 12.14 2.04
N PHE A 141 -3.86 11.48 2.39
CA PHE A 141 -3.19 11.63 3.68
C PHE A 141 -2.05 12.64 3.57
N PRO A 142 -1.61 13.23 4.69
CA PRO A 142 -0.50 14.16 4.70
C PRO A 142 0.74 13.60 4.00
N ALA A 143 1.45 14.45 3.32
CA ALA A 143 2.71 14.08 2.67
C ALA A 143 3.78 13.67 3.69
N GLU A 144 3.74 14.25 4.88
CA GLU A 144 4.64 13.95 6.00
C GLU A 144 3.83 13.47 7.21
N ILE A 145 4.16 12.28 7.72
CA ILE A 145 3.41 11.60 8.81
C ILE A 145 3.36 12.43 10.11
N ARG A 146 4.33 13.32 10.33
CA ARG A 146 4.43 14.18 11.52
C ARG A 146 4.61 15.64 11.18
N ALA A 147 4.06 16.11 10.06
CA ALA A 147 4.08 17.51 9.71
C ALA A 147 3.44 18.36 10.82
N PRO A 148 3.97 19.55 11.10
CA PRO A 148 3.37 20.46 12.07
C PRO A 148 1.94 20.85 11.65
N GLN A 149 1.02 20.83 12.59
CA GLN A 149 -0.36 21.26 12.36
C GLN A 149 -0.43 22.71 11.85
N GLY A 150 -1.29 22.95 10.86
CA GLY A 150 -1.49 24.23 10.21
C GLY A 150 -0.47 24.55 9.12
N THR A 151 0.34 23.56 8.68
CA THR A 151 1.22 23.68 7.50
C THR A 151 0.64 22.91 6.32
N VAL A 152 0.94 23.33 5.09
CA VAL A 152 0.46 22.67 3.87
C VAL A 152 0.87 21.18 3.81
N ALA A 153 2.07 20.84 4.28
CA ALA A 153 2.55 19.44 4.34
C ALA A 153 1.72 18.55 5.28
N GLY A 154 1.03 19.13 6.27
CA GLY A 154 0.18 18.42 7.24
C GLY A 154 -1.28 18.26 6.83
N VAL A 155 -1.66 18.75 5.65
CA VAL A 155 -3.04 18.70 5.17
C VAL A 155 -3.42 17.28 4.79
N SER A 156 -4.56 16.85 5.32
CA SER A 156 -5.29 15.65 4.94
C SER A 156 -6.55 16.07 4.20
N SER A 157 -6.91 15.38 3.13
CA SER A 157 -8.16 15.65 2.42
C SER A 157 -8.87 14.36 2.04
N PHE A 158 -10.18 14.49 1.80
CA PHE A 158 -11.03 13.40 1.34
C PHE A 158 -11.95 13.95 0.26
N GLN A 159 -11.81 13.42 -0.94
CA GLN A 159 -12.71 13.76 -2.04
C GLN A 159 -13.71 12.64 -2.25
N VAL A 160 -14.95 13.00 -2.50
CA VAL A 160 -16.01 12.08 -2.91
C VAL A 160 -16.78 12.70 -4.06
N GLN A 161 -16.97 11.94 -5.12
CA GLN A 161 -17.96 12.20 -6.14
C GLN A 161 -19.19 11.35 -5.86
N ILE A 162 -20.37 11.92 -5.96
CA ILE A 162 -21.66 11.22 -5.92
C ILE A 162 -22.46 11.57 -7.16
N ALA A 163 -23.16 10.60 -7.74
CA ALA A 163 -23.95 10.81 -8.96
C ALA A 163 -25.24 9.98 -8.98
N ASP A 164 -26.16 10.36 -9.88
CA ASP A 164 -27.37 9.61 -10.21
C ASP A 164 -27.16 8.64 -11.39
N PHE A 165 -25.94 8.55 -11.90
CA PHE A 165 -25.49 7.67 -12.97
C PHE A 165 -24.18 6.96 -12.58
N ASP A 166 -23.80 5.96 -13.36
CA ASP A 166 -22.56 5.15 -13.14
C ASP A 166 -21.29 6.01 -13.31
N ILE A 167 -20.45 6.05 -12.28
CA ILE A 167 -19.19 6.79 -12.25
C ILE A 167 -18.02 5.85 -11.91
N LEU A 168 -16.85 6.15 -12.46
CA LEU A 168 -15.66 5.31 -12.35
C LEU A 168 -14.45 6.03 -11.74
N THR A 169 -14.63 7.32 -11.41
CA THR A 169 -13.56 8.16 -10.85
C THR A 169 -14.11 9.04 -9.73
N PRO A 170 -13.24 9.50 -8.81
CA PRO A 170 -13.66 10.41 -7.74
C PRO A 170 -13.92 11.87 -8.19
N GLY A 171 -14.08 12.11 -9.51
CA GLY A 171 -14.28 13.41 -10.11
C GLY A 171 -12.99 14.11 -10.51
N ASP A 172 -13.09 14.98 -11.52
CA ASP A 172 -11.94 15.71 -12.07
C ASP A 172 -11.51 16.85 -11.15
N ALA A 173 -12.46 17.70 -10.74
CA ALA A 173 -12.25 18.82 -9.85
C ALA A 173 -13.40 18.89 -8.82
N PRO A 174 -13.19 19.39 -7.60
CA PRO A 174 -14.27 19.55 -6.64
C PRO A 174 -15.18 20.73 -7.01
N ASP A 175 -16.50 20.53 -6.85
CA ASP A 175 -17.52 21.58 -6.92
C ASP A 175 -17.66 22.29 -5.56
N VAL A 176 -17.28 21.57 -4.49
CA VAL A 176 -17.34 22.04 -3.12
C VAL A 176 -16.04 21.75 -2.41
N LEU A 177 -15.44 22.75 -1.79
CA LEU A 177 -14.30 22.62 -0.90
C LEU A 177 -14.68 23.03 0.53
N VAL A 178 -14.54 22.13 1.47
CA VAL A 178 -14.65 22.41 2.91
C VAL A 178 -13.23 22.53 3.48
N ALA A 179 -12.78 23.74 3.77
CA ALA A 179 -11.44 24.00 4.29
C ALA A 179 -11.48 24.34 5.77
N MET A 180 -10.94 23.46 6.61
CA MET A 180 -10.96 23.56 8.06
C MET A 180 -9.94 24.57 8.61
N ASN A 181 -8.96 24.98 7.80
CA ASN A 181 -7.92 25.94 8.18
C ASN A 181 -7.25 26.58 6.93
N PRO A 182 -6.42 27.63 7.09
CA PRO A 182 -5.75 28.28 5.96
C PRO A 182 -4.82 27.38 5.16
N ALA A 183 -4.19 26.38 5.78
CA ALA A 183 -3.31 25.44 5.08
C ALA A 183 -4.10 24.55 4.11
N ALA A 184 -5.27 24.07 4.54
CA ALA A 184 -6.19 23.31 3.72
C ALA A 184 -6.71 24.12 2.53
N LEU A 185 -7.03 25.39 2.75
CA LEU A 185 -7.41 26.32 1.68
C LEU A 185 -6.27 26.45 0.67
N LYS A 186 -5.07 26.75 1.12
CA LYS A 186 -3.91 26.94 0.25
C LYS A 186 -3.55 25.70 -0.56
N ALA A 187 -3.73 24.52 0.03
CA ALA A 187 -3.43 23.26 -0.63
C ALA A 187 -4.38 22.92 -1.77
N HIS A 188 -5.64 23.40 -1.71
CA HIS A 188 -6.71 22.89 -2.58
C HIS A 188 -7.58 23.96 -3.27
N LEU A 189 -7.32 25.25 -3.05
CA LEU A 189 -8.14 26.31 -3.67
C LEU A 189 -8.08 26.27 -5.20
N GLN A 190 -6.90 25.99 -5.76
CA GLN A 190 -6.69 25.95 -7.21
C GLN A 190 -7.38 24.77 -7.89
N ASP A 191 -7.70 23.73 -7.12
CA ASP A 191 -8.41 22.55 -7.63
C ASP A 191 -9.92 22.81 -7.72
N LEU A 192 -10.46 23.79 -6.98
CA LEU A 192 -11.90 24.08 -6.93
C LEU A 192 -12.38 24.64 -8.27
N THR A 193 -13.51 24.13 -8.76
CA THR A 193 -14.11 24.60 -10.01
C THR A 193 -14.44 26.11 -9.96
N PRO A 194 -14.34 26.86 -11.08
CA PRO A 194 -14.77 28.25 -11.11
C PRO A 194 -16.21 28.42 -10.63
N ASN A 195 -16.49 29.41 -9.79
CA ASN A 195 -17.78 29.63 -9.10
C ASN A 195 -18.17 28.44 -8.18
N GLY A 196 -17.23 27.57 -7.80
CA GLY A 196 -17.44 26.50 -6.84
C GLY A 196 -17.80 27.01 -5.44
N MET A 197 -18.34 26.13 -4.61
CA MET A 197 -18.69 26.42 -3.22
C MET A 197 -17.49 26.25 -2.31
N LEU A 198 -17.11 27.30 -1.60
CA LEU A 198 -16.01 27.29 -0.63
C LEU A 198 -16.55 27.51 0.77
N ILE A 199 -16.47 26.50 1.63
CA ILE A 199 -16.89 26.56 3.03
C ILE A 199 -15.64 26.64 3.90
N LEU A 200 -15.47 27.75 4.62
CA LEU A 200 -14.33 28.02 5.49
C LEU A 200 -14.71 27.90 6.96
N ASN A 201 -13.91 27.23 7.75
CA ASN A 201 -13.99 27.34 9.21
C ASN A 201 -13.40 28.69 9.66
N GLU A 202 -14.24 29.70 9.80
CA GLU A 202 -13.85 31.08 10.11
C GLU A 202 -12.93 31.22 11.32
N ASP A 203 -13.20 30.48 12.37
CA ASP A 203 -12.48 30.55 13.65
C ASP A 203 -11.00 30.07 13.54
N ALA A 204 -10.64 29.34 12.50
CA ALA A 204 -9.28 28.84 12.27
C ALA A 204 -8.37 29.84 11.52
N PHE A 205 -8.95 30.93 10.97
CA PHE A 205 -8.22 31.93 10.18
C PHE A 205 -7.69 33.07 11.08
N ASP A 206 -6.96 32.70 12.12
CA ASP A 206 -6.22 33.64 12.93
C ASP A 206 -4.84 33.98 12.29
N GLU A 207 -4.23 35.09 12.71
CA GLU A 207 -2.95 35.57 12.16
C GLU A 207 -1.84 34.53 12.24
N LYS A 208 -1.83 33.68 13.27
CA LYS A 208 -0.83 32.65 13.49
C LYS A 208 -0.98 31.50 12.48
N ASN A 209 -2.22 31.06 12.24
CA ASN A 209 -2.50 29.98 11.31
C ASN A 209 -2.34 30.41 9.85
N ILE A 210 -2.70 31.66 9.53
CA ILE A 210 -2.47 32.29 8.23
C ILE A 210 -0.96 32.30 7.90
N LYS A 211 -0.14 32.76 8.84
CA LYS A 211 1.34 32.73 8.68
C LYS A 211 1.93 31.33 8.59
N LYS A 212 1.41 30.37 9.37
CA LYS A 212 1.87 28.97 9.29
C LYS A 212 1.56 28.34 7.93
N ALA A 213 0.42 28.67 7.34
CA ALA A 213 0.05 28.24 6.00
C ALA A 213 0.90 28.92 4.90
N GLY A 214 1.69 29.92 5.27
CA GLY A 214 2.56 30.67 4.35
C GLY A 214 1.81 31.71 3.53
N TYR A 215 0.72 32.27 4.07
CA TYR A 215 0.08 33.47 3.52
C TYR A 215 0.72 34.73 4.11
N GLU A 216 0.92 35.75 3.31
CA GLU A 216 1.40 37.07 3.75
C GLU A 216 0.27 37.94 4.28
N ILE A 217 -0.91 37.85 3.67
CA ILE A 217 -2.14 38.53 4.07
C ILE A 217 -3.26 37.51 4.26
N ASP A 218 -4.32 37.88 4.94
CA ASP A 218 -5.51 37.04 5.09
C ASP A 218 -6.11 36.76 3.70
N PRO A 219 -6.20 35.52 3.24
CA PRO A 219 -6.77 35.22 1.93
C PRO A 219 -8.22 35.63 1.77
N ARG A 220 -8.94 35.82 2.88
CA ARG A 220 -10.34 36.34 2.90
C ARG A 220 -10.46 37.83 2.55
N GLU A 221 -9.34 38.55 2.68
CA GLU A 221 -9.25 40.00 2.35
C GLU A 221 -8.54 40.24 1.00
N SER A 222 -8.16 39.17 0.30
CA SER A 222 -7.50 39.23 -1.01
C SER A 222 -8.45 38.91 -2.16
N GLU A 223 -8.09 39.29 -3.39
CA GLU A 223 -8.84 38.97 -4.61
C GLU A 223 -8.80 37.46 -4.96
N GLU A 224 -8.03 36.64 -4.18
CA GLU A 224 -7.83 35.19 -4.44
C GLU A 224 -9.14 34.40 -4.38
N LEU A 225 -10.14 34.89 -3.59
CA LEU A 225 -11.42 34.21 -3.42
C LEU A 225 -12.55 34.77 -4.31
N ASP A 226 -12.31 35.81 -5.11
CA ASP A 226 -13.34 36.49 -5.88
C ASP A 226 -14.06 35.62 -6.92
N GLY A 227 -13.40 34.51 -7.34
CA GLY A 227 -13.97 33.57 -8.30
C GLY A 227 -14.87 32.50 -7.69
N TYR A 228 -15.14 32.52 -6.38
CA TYR A 228 -15.79 31.41 -5.66
C TYR A 228 -16.98 31.92 -4.83
N ARG A 229 -17.93 31.01 -4.52
CA ARG A 229 -19.04 31.26 -3.58
C ARG A 229 -18.57 30.93 -2.16
N VAL A 230 -18.11 31.93 -1.43
CA VAL A 230 -17.46 31.77 -0.12
C VAL A 230 -18.50 31.83 1.01
N PHE A 231 -18.48 30.80 1.86
CA PHE A 231 -19.29 30.70 3.08
C PHE A 231 -18.36 30.57 4.30
N GLN A 232 -18.35 31.57 5.16
CA GLN A 232 -17.59 31.57 6.40
C GLN A 232 -18.47 31.04 7.53
N VAL A 233 -18.02 29.98 8.21
CA VAL A 233 -18.78 29.30 9.27
C VAL A 233 -17.94 29.26 10.54
N PRO A 234 -18.42 29.84 11.66
CA PRO A 234 -17.66 29.82 12.93
C PRO A 234 -17.80 28.49 13.64
N MET A 235 -17.15 27.43 13.05
CA MET A 235 -17.36 26.01 13.45
C MET A 235 -16.93 25.75 14.88
N GLU A 236 -15.82 26.34 15.36
CA GLU A 236 -15.37 26.15 16.72
C GLU A 236 -16.27 26.85 17.75
N LYS A 237 -16.74 28.04 17.43
CA LYS A 237 -17.69 28.79 18.26
C LYS A 237 -19.00 28.03 18.37
N LEU A 238 -19.58 27.59 17.26
CA LEU A 238 -20.78 26.77 17.24
C LEU A 238 -20.62 25.46 18.05
N THR A 239 -19.47 24.82 17.93
CA THR A 239 -19.17 23.60 18.71
C THR A 239 -19.14 23.89 20.20
N LYS A 240 -18.43 24.94 20.63
CA LYS A 240 -18.32 25.33 22.04
C LYS A 240 -19.69 25.73 22.62
N GLU A 241 -20.49 26.48 21.89
CA GLU A 241 -21.83 26.90 22.33
C GLU A 241 -22.79 25.70 22.43
N ALA A 242 -22.79 24.83 21.43
CA ALA A 242 -23.65 23.63 21.39
C ALA A 242 -23.33 22.64 22.50
N LEU A 243 -22.08 22.55 22.91
CA LEU A 243 -21.60 21.54 23.85
C LEU A 243 -21.35 22.05 25.27
N GLN A 244 -21.82 23.29 25.60
CA GLN A 244 -21.67 23.88 26.93
C GLN A 244 -22.30 23.04 28.06
N GLU A 245 -23.35 22.30 27.77
CA GLU A 245 -24.07 21.46 28.73
C GLU A 245 -23.37 20.14 29.05
N PHE A 246 -22.35 19.75 28.28
CA PHE A 246 -21.61 18.51 28.46
C PHE A 246 -20.35 18.76 29.28
N ASP A 247 -20.11 17.89 30.26
CA ASP A 247 -18.87 17.92 31.05
C ASP A 247 -17.73 17.19 30.30
N LEU A 248 -17.24 17.83 29.25
CA LEU A 248 -16.19 17.30 28.41
C LEU A 248 -14.96 18.20 28.46
N PRO A 249 -13.73 17.61 28.45
CA PRO A 249 -12.51 18.40 28.32
C PRO A 249 -12.50 19.25 27.05
N GLY A 250 -11.99 20.48 27.11
CA GLY A 250 -12.03 21.40 25.97
C GLY A 250 -11.45 20.87 24.66
N ARG A 251 -10.44 19.96 24.74
CA ARG A 251 -9.93 19.25 23.55
C ARG A 251 -10.95 18.27 22.97
N ALA A 252 -11.73 17.58 23.80
CA ALA A 252 -12.78 16.68 23.34
C ALA A 252 -13.91 17.46 22.67
N VAL A 253 -14.31 18.61 23.25
CA VAL A 253 -15.28 19.53 22.65
C VAL A 253 -14.83 19.95 21.24
N LEU A 254 -13.60 20.43 21.08
CA LEU A 254 -13.09 20.90 19.80
C LEU A 254 -12.93 19.79 18.74
N ARG A 255 -12.76 18.55 19.14
CA ARG A 255 -12.76 17.41 18.21
C ARG A 255 -14.10 17.21 17.52
N SER A 256 -15.20 17.62 18.13
CA SER A 256 -16.55 17.50 17.55
C SER A 256 -16.87 18.55 16.48
N LYS A 257 -15.96 19.51 16.19
CA LYS A 257 -16.18 20.52 15.13
C LYS A 257 -16.36 19.92 13.73
N ASN A 258 -15.77 18.76 13.49
CA ASN A 258 -15.96 18.02 12.24
C ASN A 258 -17.42 17.57 12.06
N MET A 259 -18.16 17.32 13.14
CA MET A 259 -19.59 17.01 13.07
C MET A 259 -20.42 18.24 12.67
N ILE A 260 -19.98 19.46 12.98
CA ILE A 260 -20.61 20.68 12.46
C ILE A 260 -20.49 20.73 10.92
N ALA A 261 -19.28 20.48 10.40
CA ALA A 261 -19.04 20.43 8.94
C ALA A 261 -19.90 19.33 8.27
N LEU A 262 -19.93 18.12 8.85
CA LEU A 262 -20.74 17.02 8.35
C LEU A 262 -22.24 17.35 8.35
N GLY A 263 -22.76 17.94 9.43
CA GLY A 263 -24.15 18.35 9.54
C GLY A 263 -24.54 19.39 8.50
N LEU A 264 -23.69 20.39 8.28
CA LEU A 264 -23.92 21.44 7.29
C LEU A 264 -23.95 20.86 5.86
N ILE A 265 -22.97 20.00 5.51
CA ILE A 265 -22.92 19.35 4.19
C ILE A 265 -24.10 18.39 4.01
N SER A 266 -24.50 17.66 5.06
CA SER A 266 -25.68 16.81 5.02
C SER A 266 -26.95 17.61 4.71
N TRP A 267 -27.12 18.79 5.30
CA TRP A 267 -28.20 19.69 4.99
C TRP A 267 -28.10 20.21 3.54
N THR A 268 -26.92 20.67 3.13
CA THR A 268 -26.71 21.25 1.79
C THR A 268 -27.09 20.26 0.67
N PHE A 269 -26.83 18.94 0.88
CA PHE A 269 -27.12 17.88 -0.08
C PHE A 269 -28.30 16.99 0.30
N ASN A 270 -29.20 17.46 1.15
CA ASN A 270 -30.44 16.76 1.57
C ASN A 270 -30.20 15.33 2.06
N ARG A 271 -29.20 15.13 2.94
CA ARG A 271 -28.94 13.83 3.57
C ARG A 271 -29.59 13.75 4.95
N ASP A 272 -30.27 12.64 5.22
CA ASP A 272 -30.80 12.33 6.55
C ASP A 272 -29.69 12.09 7.56
N LEU A 273 -29.87 12.57 8.77
CA LEU A 273 -28.87 12.42 9.85
C LEU A 273 -29.00 11.07 10.61
N LYS A 274 -30.09 10.37 10.46
CA LYS A 274 -30.45 9.21 11.28
C LYS A 274 -29.40 8.11 11.24
N ASP A 275 -28.89 7.80 10.06
CA ASP A 275 -27.86 6.75 9.91
C ASP A 275 -26.53 7.17 10.53
N THR A 276 -26.18 8.44 10.41
CA THR A 276 -25.01 9.02 11.08
C THR A 276 -25.18 9.02 12.60
N GLU A 277 -26.38 9.34 13.12
CA GLU A 277 -26.68 9.28 14.56
C GLU A 277 -26.57 7.86 15.11
N ASN A 278 -27.11 6.86 14.39
CA ASN A 278 -27.00 5.45 14.74
C ASN A 278 -25.52 5.04 14.81
N TRP A 279 -24.74 5.35 13.78
CA TRP A 279 -23.33 5.06 13.74
C TRP A 279 -22.54 5.73 14.88
N ILE A 280 -22.85 6.99 15.23
CA ILE A 280 -22.23 7.67 16.37
C ILE A 280 -22.52 6.90 17.67
N ASN A 281 -23.76 6.50 17.88
CA ASN A 281 -24.15 5.74 19.06
C ASN A 281 -23.41 4.39 19.13
N ASP A 282 -23.31 3.66 18.05
CA ASP A 282 -22.59 2.39 18.00
C ASP A 282 -21.09 2.55 18.24
N LYS A 283 -20.47 3.53 17.57
CA LYS A 283 -19.04 3.80 17.70
C LYS A 283 -18.66 4.21 19.10
N PHE A 284 -19.46 5.04 19.75
CA PHE A 284 -19.22 5.56 21.09
C PHE A 284 -20.08 4.90 22.17
N LYS A 285 -20.53 3.64 21.97
CA LYS A 285 -21.37 2.90 22.93
C LYS A 285 -20.81 2.87 24.35
N ASN A 286 -19.47 2.86 24.48
CA ASN A 286 -18.77 2.87 25.76
C ASN A 286 -18.53 4.30 26.33
N LEU A 287 -18.86 5.33 25.56
CA LEU A 287 -18.68 6.75 25.90
C LEU A 287 -19.95 7.57 25.54
N PRO A 288 -21.08 7.31 26.24
CA PRO A 288 -22.39 7.85 25.84
C PRO A 288 -22.45 9.39 25.82
N GLU A 289 -21.72 10.07 26.70
CA GLU A 289 -21.67 11.54 26.70
C GLU A 289 -20.95 12.08 25.47
N VAL A 290 -19.92 11.39 24.98
CA VAL A 290 -19.24 11.73 23.72
C VAL A 290 -20.17 11.47 22.53
N ALA A 291 -20.96 10.39 22.55
CA ALA A 291 -21.95 10.13 21.52
C ALA A 291 -22.99 11.26 21.43
N LYS A 292 -23.60 11.62 22.56
CA LYS A 292 -24.58 12.71 22.65
C LYS A 292 -24.01 14.04 22.17
N ALA A 293 -22.77 14.37 22.58
CA ALA A 293 -22.09 15.58 22.17
C ALA A 293 -21.88 15.64 20.64
N ASN A 294 -21.39 14.55 20.03
CA ASN A 294 -21.21 14.49 18.59
C ASN A 294 -22.54 14.61 17.83
N ILE A 295 -23.61 13.95 18.30
CA ILE A 295 -24.95 14.08 17.71
C ILE A 295 -25.46 15.53 17.84
N LYS A 296 -25.24 16.16 18.98
CA LYS A 296 -25.61 17.56 19.20
C LYS A 296 -24.87 18.50 18.22
N ALA A 297 -23.55 18.30 18.07
CA ALA A 297 -22.75 19.06 17.11
C ALA A 297 -23.24 18.83 15.67
N LEU A 298 -23.50 17.58 15.28
CA LEU A 298 -24.05 17.23 13.96
C LEU A 298 -25.36 17.98 13.68
N LYS A 299 -26.32 17.93 14.60
CA LYS A 299 -27.60 18.64 14.50
C LYS A 299 -27.42 20.16 14.48
N THR A 300 -26.44 20.68 15.21
CA THR A 300 -26.15 22.12 15.20
C THR A 300 -25.65 22.56 13.81
N GLY A 301 -24.75 21.80 13.17
CA GLY A 301 -24.30 22.09 11.81
C GLY A 301 -25.43 22.03 10.78
N TYR A 302 -26.30 21.03 10.89
CA TYR A 302 -27.49 20.90 10.05
C TYR A 302 -28.45 22.09 10.21
N ASN A 303 -28.79 22.46 11.46
CA ASN A 303 -29.67 23.56 11.77
C ASN A 303 -29.07 24.91 11.40
N PHE A 304 -27.73 25.06 11.46
CA PHE A 304 -27.05 26.23 10.96
C PHE A 304 -27.37 26.49 9.48
N GLY A 305 -27.32 25.45 8.65
CA GLY A 305 -27.70 25.51 7.23
C GLY A 305 -29.16 25.97 7.03
N ILE A 306 -30.09 25.56 7.92
CA ILE A 306 -31.49 25.99 7.87
C ILE A 306 -31.62 27.48 8.18
N THR A 307 -30.89 27.97 9.18
CA THR A 307 -31.12 29.30 9.76
C THR A 307 -30.34 30.41 9.07
N VAL A 308 -29.22 30.09 8.42
CA VAL A 308 -28.37 31.09 7.77
C VAL A 308 -28.90 31.42 6.37
N GLU A 309 -29.23 32.70 6.16
CA GLU A 309 -29.78 33.22 4.89
C GLU A 309 -28.77 33.11 3.72
N ALA A 310 -27.47 32.93 3.99
CA ALA A 310 -26.45 32.81 2.95
C ALA A 310 -26.64 31.58 2.07
N PHE A 311 -27.27 30.51 2.59
CA PHE A 311 -27.58 29.29 1.85
C PHE A 311 -29.00 29.36 1.28
N HIS A 312 -29.14 29.86 0.06
CA HIS A 312 -30.46 30.04 -0.59
C HIS A 312 -31.00 28.75 -1.19
N HIS A 313 -30.13 27.82 -1.58
CA HIS A 313 -30.47 26.58 -2.25
C HIS A 313 -29.90 25.37 -1.49
N THR A 314 -30.62 24.26 -1.51
CA THR A 314 -30.09 22.92 -1.22
C THR A 314 -30.04 22.12 -2.50
N TYR A 315 -29.11 21.16 -2.57
CA TYR A 315 -28.91 20.34 -3.75
C TYR A 315 -29.39 18.92 -3.49
N LYS A 316 -29.90 18.27 -4.52
CA LYS A 316 -30.29 16.89 -4.48
C LYS A 316 -29.65 16.16 -5.65
N VAL A 317 -28.89 15.11 -5.33
CA VAL A 317 -28.46 14.10 -6.31
C VAL A 317 -29.42 12.92 -6.16
N ASP A 318 -30.12 12.55 -7.23
CA ASP A 318 -31.06 11.46 -7.21
C ASP A 318 -30.37 10.11 -7.12
N LYS A 319 -31.15 9.01 -6.99
CA LYS A 319 -30.60 7.66 -6.91
C LYS A 319 -30.02 7.24 -8.25
N ALA A 320 -28.89 6.57 -8.24
CA ALA A 320 -28.32 5.95 -9.44
C ALA A 320 -29.10 4.70 -9.86
N SER A 321 -29.10 4.41 -11.15
CA SER A 321 -29.72 3.20 -11.71
C SER A 321 -28.80 1.98 -11.58
N LEU A 322 -28.50 1.60 -10.34
CA LEU A 322 -27.67 0.43 -10.07
C LEU A 322 -28.45 -0.90 -10.31
N PRO A 323 -27.78 -1.96 -10.78
CA PRO A 323 -28.39 -3.30 -10.89
C PRO A 323 -28.98 -3.76 -9.57
N ALA A 324 -30.12 -4.42 -9.58
CA ALA A 324 -30.77 -4.91 -8.36
C ALA A 324 -29.86 -5.89 -7.60
N GLY A 325 -29.78 -5.75 -6.28
CA GLY A 325 -28.96 -6.59 -5.40
C GLY A 325 -28.70 -5.94 -4.05
N GLU A 326 -27.95 -6.62 -3.22
CA GLU A 326 -27.43 -6.09 -1.96
C GLU A 326 -26.07 -5.45 -2.20
N TYR A 327 -25.85 -4.26 -1.64
CA TYR A 327 -24.64 -3.46 -1.85
C TYR A 327 -23.99 -3.11 -0.53
N THR A 328 -22.69 -3.01 -0.56
CA THR A 328 -21.88 -2.36 0.48
C THR A 328 -20.96 -1.34 -0.16
N ASN A 329 -20.59 -0.31 0.60
CA ASN A 329 -19.49 0.58 0.21
C ASN A 329 -18.17 -0.09 0.62
N ILE A 330 -17.28 -0.36 -0.34
CA ILE A 330 -16.06 -1.14 -0.10
C ILE A 330 -14.82 -0.38 -0.55
N ASN A 331 -13.74 -0.46 0.24
CA ASN A 331 -12.42 -0.07 -0.22
C ASN A 331 -11.60 -1.28 -0.68
N GLY A 332 -10.55 -1.04 -1.45
CA GLY A 332 -9.80 -2.13 -2.06
C GLY A 332 -9.08 -3.05 -1.07
N ASN A 333 -8.55 -2.55 0.04
CA ASN A 333 -7.92 -3.39 1.06
C ASN A 333 -8.93 -4.34 1.73
N ILE A 334 -10.15 -3.87 1.97
CA ILE A 334 -11.24 -4.73 2.48
C ILE A 334 -11.66 -5.72 1.41
N GLY A 335 -11.89 -5.26 0.16
CA GLY A 335 -12.24 -6.13 -0.96
C GLY A 335 -11.22 -7.25 -1.16
N LEU A 336 -9.94 -6.90 -1.18
CA LEU A 336 -8.84 -7.85 -1.28
C LEU A 336 -8.86 -8.87 -0.11
N SER A 337 -9.04 -8.39 1.12
CA SER A 337 -9.10 -9.26 2.32
C SER A 337 -10.25 -10.27 2.23
N TRP A 338 -11.43 -9.82 1.80
CA TRP A 338 -12.60 -10.68 1.65
C TRP A 338 -12.45 -11.65 0.47
N GLY A 339 -11.79 -11.23 -0.62
CA GLY A 339 -11.47 -12.12 -1.74
C GLY A 339 -10.54 -13.27 -1.34
N LEU A 340 -9.53 -12.99 -0.50
CA LEU A 340 -8.63 -14.01 0.07
C LEU A 340 -9.40 -14.99 0.98
N ILE A 341 -10.31 -14.49 1.82
CA ILE A 341 -11.15 -15.33 2.68
C ILE A 341 -12.07 -16.21 1.83
N ALA A 342 -12.70 -15.65 0.81
CA ALA A 342 -13.56 -16.38 -0.12
C ALA A 342 -12.78 -17.49 -0.84
N GLY A 343 -11.57 -17.17 -1.34
CA GLY A 343 -10.69 -18.14 -1.99
C GLY A 343 -10.27 -19.27 -1.05
N ALA A 344 -9.86 -18.95 0.18
CA ALA A 344 -9.54 -19.97 1.20
C ALA A 344 -10.73 -20.87 1.50
N LYS A 345 -11.94 -20.26 1.62
CA LYS A 345 -13.18 -21.00 1.87
C LYS A 345 -13.54 -21.93 0.72
N LYS A 346 -13.42 -21.46 -0.52
CA LYS A 346 -13.70 -22.24 -1.74
C LYS A 346 -12.66 -23.33 -2.00
N ALA A 347 -11.44 -23.15 -1.51
CA ALA A 347 -10.39 -24.18 -1.52
C ALA A 347 -10.45 -25.13 -0.31
N ASN A 348 -11.32 -24.88 0.66
CA ASN A 348 -11.39 -25.59 1.95
C ASN A 348 -10.05 -25.63 2.68
N LEU A 349 -9.37 -24.48 2.73
CA LEU A 349 -8.06 -24.29 3.38
C LEU A 349 -8.17 -23.25 4.51
N ASP A 350 -7.31 -23.35 5.51
CA ASP A 350 -7.05 -22.26 6.44
C ASP A 350 -6.25 -21.17 5.73
N LEU A 351 -6.58 -19.92 6.01
CA LEU A 351 -5.83 -18.75 5.50
C LEU A 351 -4.73 -18.35 6.49
N PHE A 352 -3.49 -18.29 6.04
CA PHE A 352 -2.38 -17.69 6.78
C PHE A 352 -1.95 -16.39 6.11
N TYR A 353 -1.97 -15.29 6.86
CA TYR A 353 -1.51 -13.99 6.41
C TYR A 353 -0.30 -13.51 7.21
N GLY A 354 0.88 -13.55 6.62
CA GLY A 354 2.12 -13.03 7.19
C GLY A 354 2.39 -11.60 6.72
N SER A 355 2.47 -10.65 7.65
CA SER A 355 2.70 -9.24 7.33
C SER A 355 3.50 -8.53 8.41
N TYR A 356 3.80 -7.28 8.18
CA TYR A 356 4.48 -6.35 9.08
C TYR A 356 3.88 -4.95 8.87
N PRO A 357 4.10 -3.97 9.77
CA PRO A 357 3.55 -2.63 9.61
C PRO A 357 4.13 -1.91 8.38
N ILE A 358 3.31 -1.68 7.38
CA ILE A 358 3.69 -0.99 6.14
C ILE A 358 2.49 -0.27 5.49
N THR A 359 2.60 1.02 5.28
CA THR A 359 1.60 1.81 4.57
C THR A 359 1.70 1.57 3.06
N PRO A 360 0.58 1.35 2.33
CA PRO A 360 -0.81 1.30 2.79
C PRO A 360 -1.34 -0.12 3.07
N ALA A 361 -0.51 -1.16 3.05
CA ALA A 361 -0.94 -2.56 3.14
C ALA A 361 -1.35 -3.03 4.55
N SER A 362 -1.08 -2.25 5.61
CA SER A 362 -1.39 -2.64 7.00
C SER A 362 -2.88 -2.86 7.25
N ASP A 363 -3.77 -2.18 6.53
CA ASP A 363 -5.21 -2.32 6.70
C ASP A 363 -5.72 -3.71 6.31
N ILE A 364 -5.00 -4.43 5.44
CA ILE A 364 -5.29 -5.84 5.11
C ILE A 364 -5.12 -6.71 6.37
N LEU A 365 -4.02 -6.52 7.12
CA LEU A 365 -3.78 -7.23 8.38
C LEU A 365 -4.87 -6.90 9.41
N HIS A 366 -5.21 -5.62 9.55
CA HIS A 366 -6.26 -5.19 10.46
C HIS A 366 -7.62 -5.78 10.10
N GLU A 367 -7.96 -5.84 8.81
CA GLU A 367 -9.22 -6.44 8.37
C GLU A 367 -9.24 -7.94 8.62
N LEU A 368 -8.23 -8.67 8.14
CA LEU A 368 -8.14 -10.12 8.29
C LEU A 368 -8.14 -10.57 9.76
N SER A 369 -7.58 -9.79 10.67
CA SER A 369 -7.54 -10.11 12.10
C SER A 369 -8.93 -10.20 12.77
N LYS A 370 -9.95 -9.59 12.16
CA LYS A 370 -11.35 -9.63 12.64
C LYS A 370 -12.04 -10.95 12.30
N HIS A 371 -11.52 -11.71 11.34
CA HIS A 371 -12.18 -12.84 10.70
C HIS A 371 -11.67 -14.21 11.19
N LYS A 372 -11.36 -14.35 12.48
CA LYS A 372 -10.89 -15.60 13.08
C LYS A 372 -11.88 -16.76 12.92
N ASN A 373 -13.18 -16.44 12.85
CA ASN A 373 -14.27 -17.39 12.60
C ASN A 373 -14.22 -18.06 11.23
N PHE A 374 -13.42 -17.55 10.29
CA PHE A 374 -13.16 -18.16 8.98
C PHE A 374 -11.80 -18.87 8.92
N ASN A 375 -11.23 -19.27 10.06
CA ASN A 375 -9.91 -19.90 10.15
C ASN A 375 -8.79 -19.02 9.57
N VAL A 376 -8.89 -17.72 9.78
CA VAL A 376 -7.84 -16.76 9.38
C VAL A 376 -6.81 -16.65 10.49
N LEU A 377 -5.58 -17.01 10.16
CA LEU A 377 -4.40 -16.87 11.01
C LEU A 377 -3.59 -15.66 10.55
N THR A 378 -3.57 -14.62 11.35
CA THR A 378 -2.74 -13.44 11.07
C THR A 378 -1.46 -13.49 11.88
N PHE A 379 -0.34 -13.19 11.24
CA PHE A 379 0.98 -13.14 11.85
C PHE A 379 1.65 -11.81 11.53
N GLN A 380 1.96 -11.03 12.56
CA GLN A 380 2.74 -9.80 12.42
C GLN A 380 4.19 -10.11 12.77
N ALA A 381 5.06 -10.01 11.79
CA ALA A 381 6.50 -10.16 11.93
C ALA A 381 7.18 -8.82 12.25
N GLU A 382 8.45 -8.87 12.61
CA GLU A 382 9.31 -7.71 12.81
C GLU A 382 9.63 -6.98 11.50
N ASP A 383 9.72 -7.72 10.39
CA ASP A 383 10.00 -7.18 9.07
C ASP A 383 9.37 -8.01 7.95
N GLU A 384 9.54 -7.54 6.72
CA GLU A 384 9.02 -8.17 5.51
C GLU A 384 9.61 -9.54 5.18
N ILE A 385 10.88 -9.77 5.52
CA ILE A 385 11.59 -11.02 5.21
C ILE A 385 11.01 -12.13 6.09
N ALA A 386 10.93 -11.90 7.41
CA ALA A 386 10.34 -12.82 8.37
C ALA A 386 8.86 -13.11 8.05
N ALA A 387 8.09 -12.07 7.66
CA ALA A 387 6.70 -12.22 7.26
C ALA A 387 6.53 -13.14 6.05
N ALA A 388 7.35 -12.97 5.01
CA ALA A 388 7.31 -13.80 3.81
C ALA A 388 7.78 -15.23 4.08
N ALA A 389 8.88 -15.41 4.83
CA ALA A 389 9.39 -16.73 5.19
C ALA A 389 8.38 -17.54 6.02
N ALA A 390 7.68 -16.90 6.97
CA ALA A 390 6.59 -17.53 7.72
C ALA A 390 5.44 -17.97 6.81
N ALA A 391 5.09 -17.15 5.80
CA ALA A 391 4.05 -17.50 4.82
C ALA A 391 4.48 -18.70 3.95
N VAL A 392 5.73 -18.78 3.51
CA VAL A 392 6.26 -19.95 2.79
C VAL A 392 6.18 -21.21 3.66
N GLY A 393 6.55 -21.11 4.95
CA GLY A 393 6.41 -22.21 5.91
C GLY A 393 4.96 -22.66 6.08
N ALA A 394 4.02 -21.72 6.15
CA ALA A 394 2.58 -22.01 6.22
C ALA A 394 2.08 -22.72 4.95
N SER A 395 2.52 -22.28 3.77
CA SER A 395 2.21 -22.93 2.50
C SER A 395 2.72 -24.38 2.48
N PHE A 396 3.94 -24.59 2.94
CA PHE A 396 4.49 -25.94 3.04
C PHE A 396 3.62 -26.87 3.90
N THR A 397 2.92 -26.34 4.90
CA THR A 397 2.03 -27.12 5.79
C THR A 397 0.58 -27.22 5.29
N GLY A 398 0.28 -26.84 4.06
CA GLY A 398 -1.04 -27.01 3.44
C GLY A 398 -2.03 -25.88 3.73
N LYS A 399 -1.56 -24.66 4.03
CA LYS A 399 -2.43 -23.48 4.20
C LYS A 399 -2.40 -22.61 2.95
N LEU A 400 -3.51 -21.91 2.69
CA LEU A 400 -3.44 -20.78 1.78
C LEU A 400 -2.57 -19.70 2.41
N ALA A 401 -1.38 -19.53 1.89
CA ALA A 401 -0.39 -18.59 2.42
C ALA A 401 -0.39 -17.29 1.62
N VAL A 402 -0.45 -16.18 2.35
CA VAL A 402 -0.46 -14.84 1.78
C VAL A 402 0.53 -13.96 2.54
N THR A 403 1.21 -13.07 1.84
CA THR A 403 2.04 -12.03 2.45
C THR A 403 1.75 -10.68 1.82
N GLY A 404 1.53 -9.65 2.65
CA GLY A 404 1.28 -8.28 2.19
C GLY A 404 2.51 -7.40 2.30
N THR A 405 2.65 -6.45 1.36
CA THR A 405 3.76 -5.50 1.32
C THR A 405 3.45 -4.29 0.44
N SER A 406 4.48 -3.45 0.25
CA SER A 406 4.56 -2.35 -0.71
C SER A 406 5.93 -2.44 -1.41
N GLY A 407 6.21 -1.60 -2.40
CA GLY A 407 7.41 -1.67 -3.24
C GLY A 407 8.73 -1.98 -2.54
N PRO A 408 9.13 -1.25 -1.47
CA PRO A 408 10.38 -1.54 -0.76
C PRO A 408 10.45 -2.96 -0.20
N GLY A 409 9.35 -3.43 0.40
CA GLY A 409 9.30 -4.76 0.97
C GLY A 409 9.17 -5.86 -0.09
N LEU A 410 8.59 -5.58 -1.26
CA LEU A 410 8.62 -6.51 -2.39
C LEU A 410 10.07 -6.80 -2.80
N ALA A 411 10.92 -5.77 -2.81
CA ALA A 411 12.35 -5.93 -3.10
C ALA A 411 13.06 -6.82 -2.08
N LEU A 412 12.78 -6.64 -0.80
CA LEU A 412 13.39 -7.44 0.28
C LEU A 412 12.85 -8.88 0.35
N LYS A 413 11.65 -9.14 -0.17
CA LYS A 413 11.05 -10.49 -0.25
C LYS A 413 11.49 -11.28 -1.48
N SER A 414 12.24 -10.71 -2.42
CA SER A 414 12.51 -11.32 -3.73
C SER A 414 13.18 -12.70 -3.63
N GLU A 415 14.10 -12.91 -2.68
CA GLU A 415 14.72 -14.22 -2.44
C GLU A 415 13.70 -15.25 -1.91
N THR A 416 12.89 -14.88 -0.92
CA THR A 416 11.86 -15.75 -0.36
C THR A 416 10.80 -16.12 -1.42
N ILE A 417 10.46 -15.22 -2.31
CA ILE A 417 9.57 -15.48 -3.46
C ILE A 417 10.25 -16.46 -4.43
N SER A 418 11.54 -16.30 -4.69
CA SER A 418 12.34 -17.23 -5.51
C SER A 418 12.40 -18.63 -4.89
N LEU A 419 12.54 -18.73 -3.55
CA LEU A 419 12.46 -19.99 -2.82
C LEU A 419 11.09 -20.65 -2.99
N ALA A 420 9.99 -19.91 -2.84
CA ALA A 420 8.63 -20.42 -3.02
C ALA A 420 8.41 -20.93 -4.46
N LEU A 421 8.95 -20.23 -5.45
CA LEU A 421 8.90 -20.61 -6.85
C LEU A 421 9.72 -21.89 -7.11
N SER A 422 10.94 -21.94 -6.62
CA SER A 422 11.82 -23.12 -6.77
C SER A 422 11.24 -24.34 -6.05
N ALA A 423 10.64 -24.16 -4.87
CA ALA A 423 9.95 -25.21 -4.13
C ALA A 423 8.56 -25.56 -4.70
N GLU A 424 8.07 -24.78 -5.66
CA GLU A 424 6.73 -24.86 -6.25
C GLU A 424 5.64 -24.92 -5.16
N LEU A 425 5.59 -23.88 -4.32
CA LEU A 425 4.62 -23.70 -3.26
C LEU A 425 3.64 -22.56 -3.60
N PRO A 426 2.34 -22.75 -3.36
CA PRO A 426 1.36 -21.68 -3.59
C PRO A 426 1.55 -20.55 -2.58
N LEU A 427 1.71 -19.32 -3.08
CA LEU A 427 1.88 -18.13 -2.25
C LEU A 427 1.26 -16.93 -2.96
N VAL A 428 0.36 -16.20 -2.30
CA VAL A 428 -0.10 -14.90 -2.82
C VAL A 428 0.73 -13.78 -2.19
N VAL A 429 1.37 -12.98 -3.03
CA VAL A 429 2.16 -11.82 -2.62
C VAL A 429 1.40 -10.56 -3.01
N VAL A 430 0.77 -9.92 -2.04
CA VAL A 430 0.04 -8.66 -2.27
C VAL A 430 1.01 -7.50 -2.20
N ASN A 431 1.17 -6.76 -3.29
CA ASN A 431 1.95 -5.54 -3.34
C ASN A 431 1.05 -4.33 -3.57
N VAL A 432 0.81 -3.56 -2.51
CA VAL A 432 0.09 -2.29 -2.60
C VAL A 432 1.10 -1.19 -2.94
N GLN A 433 1.18 -0.84 -4.23
CA GLN A 433 2.17 0.08 -4.77
C GLN A 433 1.99 1.49 -4.22
N ARG A 434 3.09 2.19 -4.06
CA ARG A 434 3.15 3.58 -3.61
C ARG A 434 4.32 4.29 -4.28
N GLY A 435 4.32 5.63 -4.23
CA GLY A 435 5.40 6.41 -4.80
C GLY A 435 6.77 6.01 -4.25
N GLY A 436 7.70 5.69 -5.14
CA GLY A 436 9.09 5.31 -4.86
C GLY A 436 10.07 6.42 -5.22
N PRO A 437 11.40 6.15 -5.25
CA PRO A 437 12.08 4.95 -4.75
C PRO A 437 12.22 4.91 -3.22
N SER A 438 12.60 3.75 -2.66
CA SER A 438 12.75 3.50 -1.21
C SER A 438 11.44 3.76 -0.46
N THR A 439 11.46 4.46 0.68
CA THR A 439 10.24 4.86 1.40
C THR A 439 9.38 5.83 0.62
N GLY A 440 9.96 6.62 -0.26
CA GLY A 440 9.31 7.50 -1.22
C GLY A 440 8.16 8.32 -0.66
N LEU A 441 7.00 8.16 -1.28
CA LEU A 441 5.74 8.81 -0.90
C LEU A 441 4.74 7.76 -0.39
N PRO A 442 4.75 7.37 0.90
CA PRO A 442 4.04 6.20 1.42
C PRO A 442 2.52 6.21 1.20
N THR A 443 1.92 7.38 1.06
CA THR A 443 0.48 7.58 0.93
C THR A 443 0.04 8.01 -0.46
N LYS A 444 0.93 7.94 -1.45
CA LYS A 444 0.66 8.39 -2.83
C LYS A 444 0.66 7.22 -3.79
N PRO A 445 -0.32 7.12 -4.72
CA PRO A 445 -0.39 6.04 -5.69
C PRO A 445 0.67 6.18 -6.80
N GLU A 446 1.24 5.06 -7.17
CA GLU A 446 2.04 4.87 -8.38
C GLU A 446 1.85 3.43 -8.88
N GLN A 447 2.22 3.16 -10.14
CA GLN A 447 2.27 1.83 -10.76
C GLN A 447 3.72 1.48 -11.12
N SER A 448 4.68 1.86 -10.27
CA SER A 448 6.11 1.81 -10.59
C SER A 448 6.79 0.47 -10.31
N ASP A 449 6.07 -0.51 -9.73
CA ASP A 449 6.63 -1.80 -9.35
C ASP A 449 6.43 -2.91 -10.40
N LEU A 450 5.80 -2.63 -11.56
CA LEU A 450 5.46 -3.66 -12.55
C LEU A 450 6.70 -4.41 -13.06
N MET A 451 7.72 -3.69 -13.50
CA MET A 451 8.95 -4.33 -13.99
C MET A 451 9.68 -5.10 -12.90
N PHE A 452 9.61 -4.62 -11.66
CA PHE A 452 10.16 -5.34 -10.53
C PHE A 452 9.36 -6.61 -10.22
N ALA A 453 8.03 -6.56 -10.27
CA ALA A 453 7.16 -7.72 -10.14
C ALA A 453 7.45 -8.77 -11.23
N MET A 454 7.74 -8.32 -12.45
CA MET A 454 8.07 -9.21 -13.58
C MET A 454 9.47 -9.83 -13.47
N TYR A 455 10.49 -9.01 -13.16
CA TYR A 455 11.90 -9.38 -13.34
C TYR A 455 12.78 -9.17 -12.11
N GLY A 456 12.25 -8.67 -10.99
CA GLY A 456 13.02 -8.30 -9.80
C GLY A 456 13.48 -9.48 -8.92
N ARG A 457 13.73 -10.64 -9.52
CA ARG A 457 14.25 -11.83 -8.82
C ARG A 457 15.52 -12.31 -9.52
N HIS A 458 16.36 -13.07 -8.80
CA HIS A 458 17.54 -13.67 -9.38
C HIS A 458 17.20 -14.98 -10.10
N GLY A 459 17.97 -15.33 -11.12
CA GLY A 459 17.77 -16.52 -11.94
C GLY A 459 16.53 -16.42 -12.85
N GLU A 460 16.25 -17.50 -13.58
CA GLU A 460 15.05 -17.64 -14.41
C GLU A 460 13.85 -18.00 -13.52
N ALA A 461 13.17 -16.97 -13.03
CA ALA A 461 12.13 -17.10 -12.02
C ALA A 461 10.80 -16.44 -12.45
N PRO A 462 10.13 -16.94 -13.51
CA PRO A 462 8.86 -16.43 -13.98
C PRO A 462 7.74 -16.73 -12.98
N LEU A 463 6.79 -15.80 -12.82
CA LEU A 463 5.60 -16.00 -12.01
C LEU A 463 4.43 -15.15 -12.53
N PRO A 464 3.17 -15.52 -12.20
CA PRO A 464 2.00 -14.75 -12.57
C PRO A 464 1.95 -13.40 -11.86
N VAL A 465 1.53 -12.37 -12.62
CA VAL A 465 1.29 -11.01 -12.10
C VAL A 465 -0.14 -10.58 -12.46
N ILE A 466 -0.93 -10.30 -11.44
CA ILE A 466 -2.32 -9.86 -11.55
C ILE A 466 -2.42 -8.44 -11.01
N ALA A 467 -3.30 -7.60 -11.57
CA ALA A 467 -3.51 -6.23 -11.14
C ALA A 467 -4.98 -5.96 -10.82
N ALA A 468 -5.26 -5.42 -9.64
CA ALA A 468 -6.58 -4.93 -9.28
C ALA A 468 -6.85 -3.59 -9.96
N LYS A 469 -8.02 -3.44 -10.60
CA LYS A 469 -8.39 -2.25 -11.40
C LYS A 469 -9.28 -1.24 -10.69
N SER A 470 -9.97 -1.68 -9.62
CA SER A 470 -10.83 -0.82 -8.81
C SER A 470 -10.99 -1.40 -7.39
N PRO A 471 -11.54 -0.64 -6.42
CA PRO A 471 -11.78 -1.14 -5.07
C PRO A 471 -12.63 -2.41 -5.00
N SER A 472 -13.74 -2.49 -5.72
CA SER A 472 -14.60 -3.67 -5.76
C SER A 472 -13.94 -4.84 -6.50
N HIS A 473 -13.20 -4.55 -7.57
CA HIS A 473 -12.47 -5.56 -8.32
C HIS A 473 -11.33 -6.20 -7.50
N ALA A 474 -10.82 -5.55 -6.47
CA ALA A 474 -9.79 -6.11 -5.61
C ALA A 474 -10.21 -7.43 -4.94
N PHE A 475 -11.52 -7.61 -4.69
CA PHE A 475 -12.08 -8.89 -4.26
C PHE A 475 -11.84 -10.00 -5.29
N TYR A 476 -12.22 -9.76 -6.53
CA TYR A 476 -12.09 -10.73 -7.61
C TYR A 476 -10.61 -11.00 -7.98
N ALA A 477 -9.78 -9.96 -7.96
CA ALA A 477 -8.35 -10.10 -8.22
C ALA A 477 -7.65 -10.96 -7.14
N ALA A 478 -8.05 -10.84 -5.87
CA ALA A 478 -7.52 -11.66 -4.79
C ALA A 478 -8.02 -13.11 -4.85
N PHE A 479 -9.28 -13.31 -5.24
CA PHE A 479 -9.84 -14.64 -5.48
C PHE A 479 -9.11 -15.33 -6.64
N GLU A 480 -8.89 -14.63 -7.73
CA GLU A 480 -8.19 -15.13 -8.92
C GLU A 480 -6.70 -15.42 -8.62
N ALA A 481 -6.01 -14.55 -7.89
CA ALA A 481 -4.63 -14.81 -7.45
C ALA A 481 -4.54 -16.08 -6.59
N THR A 482 -5.55 -16.33 -5.75
CA THR A 482 -5.66 -17.56 -4.97
C THR A 482 -5.88 -18.78 -5.86
N ARG A 483 -6.79 -18.68 -6.84
CA ARG A 483 -7.08 -19.75 -7.81
C ARG A 483 -5.81 -20.17 -8.56
N ILE A 484 -5.11 -19.20 -9.12
CA ILE A 484 -3.89 -19.47 -9.90
C ILE A 484 -2.79 -20.05 -9.01
N ALA A 485 -2.57 -19.48 -7.81
CA ALA A 485 -1.55 -19.97 -6.90
C ALA A 485 -1.75 -21.44 -6.54
N LEU A 486 -2.99 -21.84 -6.22
CA LEU A 486 -3.34 -23.20 -5.82
C LEU A 486 -3.34 -24.17 -7.00
N LYS A 487 -3.92 -23.78 -8.14
CA LYS A 487 -4.04 -24.63 -9.33
C LYS A 487 -2.67 -24.96 -9.93
N TYR A 488 -1.78 -23.95 -10.00
CA TYR A 488 -0.48 -24.08 -10.66
C TYR A 488 0.68 -24.30 -9.69
N MET A 489 0.43 -24.37 -8.39
CA MET A 489 1.48 -24.54 -7.35
C MET A 489 2.66 -23.58 -7.55
N THR A 490 2.36 -22.27 -7.52
CA THR A 490 3.33 -21.21 -7.79
C THR A 490 3.02 -19.96 -6.97
N PRO A 491 4.01 -19.15 -6.61
CA PRO A 491 3.74 -17.81 -6.10
C PRO A 491 3.09 -16.93 -7.17
N VAL A 492 2.17 -16.07 -6.75
CA VAL A 492 1.48 -15.07 -7.60
C VAL A 492 1.67 -13.70 -6.97
N ILE A 493 2.07 -12.70 -7.75
CA ILE A 493 2.08 -11.30 -7.30
C ILE A 493 0.75 -10.65 -7.69
N LEU A 494 0.05 -10.14 -6.70
CA LEU A 494 -1.14 -9.31 -6.86
C LEU A 494 -0.76 -7.84 -6.65
N LEU A 495 -0.80 -7.06 -7.73
CA LEU A 495 -0.56 -5.63 -7.71
C LEU A 495 -1.84 -4.87 -7.42
N SER A 496 -1.79 -4.04 -6.41
CA SER A 496 -2.72 -2.95 -6.15
C SER A 496 -1.92 -1.66 -6.04
N ASP A 497 -2.55 -0.53 -5.81
CA ASP A 497 -1.88 0.71 -5.45
C ASP A 497 -2.67 1.47 -4.38
N ASN A 498 -2.11 2.56 -3.86
CA ASN A 498 -2.75 3.30 -2.77
C ASN A 498 -4.12 3.88 -3.15
N TYR A 499 -4.39 4.20 -4.43
CA TYR A 499 -5.69 4.69 -4.86
C TYR A 499 -6.74 3.58 -4.80
N VAL A 500 -6.47 2.41 -5.39
CA VAL A 500 -7.35 1.25 -5.30
C VAL A 500 -7.54 0.82 -3.85
N ALA A 501 -6.46 0.76 -3.07
CA ALA A 501 -6.46 0.25 -1.71
C ALA A 501 -7.33 1.04 -0.74
N THR A 502 -7.32 2.37 -0.85
CA THR A 502 -7.99 3.29 0.09
C THR A 502 -9.22 3.98 -0.46
N GLY A 503 -9.35 4.07 -1.79
CA GLY A 503 -10.56 4.52 -2.47
C GLY A 503 -11.72 3.57 -2.21
N SER A 504 -12.95 4.06 -2.27
CA SER A 504 -14.15 3.24 -2.08
C SER A 504 -15.20 3.52 -3.15
N GLU A 505 -16.01 2.51 -3.41
CA GLU A 505 -17.12 2.51 -4.37
C GLU A 505 -18.22 1.58 -3.90
N PRO A 506 -19.48 1.73 -4.37
CA PRO A 506 -20.55 0.77 -4.13
C PRO A 506 -20.21 -0.58 -4.80
N TRP A 507 -20.27 -1.63 -4.03
CA TRP A 507 -20.01 -2.97 -4.51
C TRP A 507 -21.23 -3.86 -4.27
N LYS A 508 -21.73 -4.44 -5.35
CA LYS A 508 -22.78 -5.45 -5.29
C LYS A 508 -22.18 -6.74 -4.72
N LEU A 509 -22.70 -7.20 -3.58
CA LEU A 509 -22.23 -8.44 -2.96
C LEU A 509 -22.46 -9.63 -3.90
N PRO A 510 -21.41 -10.44 -4.16
CA PRO A 510 -21.58 -11.65 -4.94
C PRO A 510 -22.32 -12.72 -4.13
N GLU A 511 -23.14 -13.50 -4.79
CA GLU A 511 -23.64 -14.76 -4.23
C GLU A 511 -22.46 -15.73 -4.12
N ILE A 512 -22.08 -16.11 -2.91
CA ILE A 512 -20.91 -16.99 -2.68
C ILE A 512 -21.04 -18.33 -3.39
N GLU A 513 -22.26 -18.82 -3.55
CA GLU A 513 -22.57 -20.05 -4.29
C GLU A 513 -22.20 -19.98 -5.76
N ASN A 514 -22.17 -18.76 -6.34
CA ASN A 514 -21.80 -18.53 -7.74
C ASN A 514 -20.28 -18.39 -7.96
N LEU A 515 -19.49 -18.32 -6.87
CA LEU A 515 -18.03 -18.37 -6.99
C LEU A 515 -17.59 -19.81 -7.23
N ASP A 516 -16.62 -19.99 -8.10
CA ASP A 516 -16.06 -21.30 -8.43
C ASP A 516 -15.46 -22.01 -7.21
N GLU A 517 -15.61 -23.33 -7.14
CA GLU A 517 -14.85 -24.14 -6.18
C GLU A 517 -13.40 -24.19 -6.63
N LEU A 518 -12.48 -23.90 -5.70
CA LEU A 518 -11.05 -23.90 -5.99
C LEU A 518 -10.46 -25.28 -5.66
N GLY A 519 -10.01 -25.98 -6.69
CA GLY A 519 -9.28 -27.22 -6.53
C GLY A 519 -7.90 -26.99 -5.88
N THR A 520 -7.44 -27.99 -5.14
CA THR A 520 -6.09 -28.01 -4.61
C THR A 520 -5.34 -29.23 -5.08
N ASN A 521 -4.00 -29.13 -5.18
CA ASN A 521 -3.14 -30.27 -5.52
C ASN A 521 -2.77 -31.10 -4.29
N LEU A 522 -3.50 -30.97 -3.18
CA LEU A 522 -3.26 -31.74 -1.95
C LEU A 522 -3.39 -33.24 -2.21
N THR A 523 -2.37 -34.01 -1.79
CA THR A 523 -2.32 -35.46 -1.94
C THR A 523 -2.03 -36.16 -0.63
N THR A 524 -2.69 -37.31 -0.44
CA THR A 524 -2.49 -38.20 0.72
C THR A 524 -2.13 -39.60 0.31
N THR A 525 -1.96 -39.87 -0.99
CA THR A 525 -1.66 -41.19 -1.55
C THR A 525 -0.48 -41.13 -2.49
N TYR A 526 0.09 -42.31 -2.78
CA TYR A 526 1.10 -42.42 -3.82
C TYR A 526 0.56 -41.99 -5.17
N ASN A 527 1.40 -41.35 -5.96
CA ASN A 527 1.08 -40.92 -7.32
C ASN A 527 1.71 -41.82 -8.39
N THR A 528 2.47 -42.87 -7.98
CA THR A 528 2.98 -43.90 -8.86
C THR A 528 2.81 -45.28 -8.22
N GLU A 529 2.93 -46.36 -9.00
CA GLU A 529 2.90 -47.75 -8.49
C GLU A 529 4.02 -48.07 -7.50
N ASN A 530 5.14 -47.36 -7.61
CA ASN A 530 6.36 -47.62 -6.82
C ASN A 530 6.57 -46.63 -5.66
N GLY A 531 5.64 -45.70 -5.43
CA GLY A 531 5.74 -44.73 -4.35
C GLY A 531 5.35 -43.30 -4.72
N PHE A 532 5.80 -42.33 -3.92
CA PHE A 532 5.51 -40.93 -4.10
C PHE A 532 6.70 -40.23 -4.81
N LEU A 533 6.36 -39.54 -5.92
CA LEU A 533 7.29 -38.69 -6.65
C LEU A 533 6.82 -37.21 -6.51
N PRO A 534 7.48 -36.39 -5.70
CA PRO A 534 7.00 -35.05 -5.34
C PRO A 534 7.04 -34.03 -6.47
N PHE A 535 7.77 -34.30 -7.56
CA PHE A 535 7.83 -33.45 -8.76
C PHE A 535 7.28 -34.15 -10.01
N PHE A 536 6.54 -35.26 -9.84
CA PHE A 536 5.78 -35.86 -10.93
C PHE A 536 4.52 -35.02 -11.18
N ARG A 537 4.61 -34.13 -12.16
CA ARG A 537 3.67 -33.07 -12.42
C ARG A 537 2.41 -33.53 -13.11
N ASP A 538 1.33 -32.83 -12.87
CA ASP A 538 0.11 -32.89 -13.64
C ASP A 538 0.38 -32.46 -15.09
N TYR A 539 -0.22 -33.16 -16.06
CA TYR A 539 0.06 -32.95 -17.49
C TYR A 539 -0.55 -31.63 -18.02
N GLU A 540 -1.71 -31.21 -17.50
CA GLU A 540 -2.42 -30.03 -18.00
C GLU A 540 -1.87 -28.75 -17.38
N THR A 541 -1.66 -28.76 -16.08
CA THR A 541 -1.27 -27.56 -15.31
C THR A 541 0.23 -27.46 -15.09
N ASN A 542 0.97 -28.52 -15.30
CA ASN A 542 2.37 -28.68 -14.92
C ASN A 542 2.62 -28.42 -13.40
N ALA A 543 1.58 -28.57 -12.60
CA ALA A 543 1.66 -28.43 -11.14
C ALA A 543 2.13 -29.73 -10.49
N ARG A 544 2.98 -29.65 -9.48
CA ARG A 544 3.37 -30.79 -8.68
C ARG A 544 2.30 -31.16 -7.65
N PRO A 545 2.23 -32.43 -7.17
CA PRO A 545 1.39 -32.80 -6.04
C PRO A 545 1.82 -32.07 -4.76
N TRP A 546 0.84 -31.68 -3.94
CA TRP A 546 1.08 -30.95 -2.69
C TRP A 546 0.90 -31.90 -1.50
N ALA A 547 1.98 -32.60 -1.12
CA ALA A 547 2.00 -33.41 0.07
C ALA A 547 2.44 -32.58 1.28
N ILE A 548 1.65 -32.63 2.36
CA ILE A 548 1.94 -31.91 3.59
C ILE A 548 2.73 -32.77 4.57
N PRO A 549 3.52 -32.18 5.48
CA PRO A 549 4.25 -32.93 6.51
C PRO A 549 3.35 -33.81 7.37
N GLY A 550 3.82 -35.00 7.70
CA GLY A 550 3.12 -35.94 8.57
C GLY A 550 2.20 -36.94 7.87
N VAL A 551 2.07 -36.89 6.54
CA VAL A 551 1.37 -37.94 5.77
C VAL A 551 2.31 -39.10 5.53
N PRO A 552 2.07 -40.31 6.13
CA PRO A 552 2.99 -41.46 6.02
C PRO A 552 3.14 -41.91 4.58
N GLY A 553 4.39 -42.17 4.18
CA GLY A 553 4.76 -42.64 2.84
C GLY A 553 4.94 -41.52 1.81
N LEU A 554 4.64 -40.28 2.18
CA LEU A 554 4.85 -39.12 1.30
C LEU A 554 6.04 -38.26 1.75
N GLU A 555 6.93 -38.83 2.57
CA GLU A 555 8.12 -38.13 3.04
C GLU A 555 9.00 -37.76 1.84
N HIS A 556 9.34 -36.47 1.73
CA HIS A 556 10.17 -35.96 0.65
C HIS A 556 10.90 -34.70 1.06
N ARG A 557 11.95 -34.39 0.34
CA ARG A 557 12.73 -33.18 0.53
C ARG A 557 12.12 -31.99 -0.24
N VAL A 558 12.04 -30.84 0.41
CA VAL A 558 11.73 -29.57 -0.23
C VAL A 558 12.81 -28.56 0.15
N GLY A 559 13.33 -27.82 -0.80
CA GLY A 559 14.35 -26.81 -0.56
C GLY A 559 14.69 -26.00 -1.81
N GLY A 560 15.61 -25.04 -1.67
CA GLY A 560 15.99 -24.11 -2.74
C GLY A 560 17.03 -24.67 -3.74
N LEU A 561 17.66 -25.83 -3.46
CA LEU A 561 18.57 -26.43 -4.43
C LEU A 561 17.82 -26.98 -5.64
N GLU A 562 18.47 -27.02 -6.80
CA GLU A 562 17.86 -27.59 -8.00
C GLU A 562 17.53 -29.07 -7.79
N LYS A 563 16.40 -29.48 -8.34
CA LYS A 563 15.78 -30.78 -8.13
C LYS A 563 15.73 -31.57 -9.42
N GLU A 564 15.96 -32.86 -9.31
CA GLU A 564 15.71 -33.81 -10.38
C GLU A 564 14.19 -33.88 -10.64
N ASP A 565 13.80 -33.84 -11.90
CA ASP A 565 12.41 -34.00 -12.29
C ASP A 565 11.83 -35.33 -11.76
N GLY A 566 10.58 -35.34 -11.37
CA GLY A 566 9.88 -36.46 -10.78
C GLY A 566 10.30 -36.72 -9.32
N THR A 567 11.55 -37.05 -9.07
CA THR A 567 12.03 -37.49 -7.75
C THR A 567 12.16 -36.38 -6.72
N GLY A 568 12.50 -35.14 -7.15
CA GLY A 568 12.80 -34.04 -6.26
C GLY A 568 14.13 -34.14 -5.51
N ASN A 569 14.98 -35.12 -5.85
CA ASN A 569 16.34 -35.23 -5.33
C ASN A 569 17.18 -34.02 -5.79
N VAL A 570 18.21 -33.69 -5.04
CA VAL A 570 19.15 -32.66 -5.48
C VAL A 570 19.88 -33.12 -6.74
N SER A 571 19.87 -32.30 -7.76
CA SER A 571 20.51 -32.57 -9.05
C SER A 571 21.49 -31.46 -9.43
N TYR A 572 22.65 -31.85 -9.94
CA TYR A 572 23.65 -30.98 -10.56
C TYR A 572 23.79 -31.29 -12.06
N ASP A 573 22.88 -32.09 -12.59
CA ASP A 573 22.82 -32.41 -14.02
C ASP A 573 22.38 -31.18 -14.83
N THR A 574 23.15 -30.86 -15.86
CA THR A 574 22.95 -29.67 -16.70
C THR A 574 21.70 -29.76 -17.55
N ASP A 575 21.38 -30.93 -18.06
CA ASP A 575 20.21 -31.15 -18.90
C ASP A 575 18.92 -31.08 -18.06
N ASN A 576 18.98 -31.62 -16.84
CA ASN A 576 17.90 -31.50 -15.88
C ASN A 576 17.68 -30.04 -15.46
N HIS A 577 18.74 -29.25 -15.27
CA HIS A 577 18.58 -27.82 -14.93
C HIS A 577 17.91 -27.04 -16.05
N GLN A 578 18.29 -27.25 -17.32
CA GLN A 578 17.62 -26.66 -18.48
C GLN A 578 16.16 -27.10 -18.51
N TYR A 579 15.87 -28.38 -18.40
CA TYR A 579 14.50 -28.91 -18.40
C TYR A 579 13.63 -28.30 -17.30
N MET A 580 14.10 -28.23 -16.05
CA MET A 580 13.37 -27.64 -14.92
C MET A 580 13.10 -26.13 -15.13
N THR A 581 14.02 -25.42 -15.77
CA THR A 581 13.86 -24.02 -16.15
C THR A 581 12.76 -23.85 -17.21
N ASP A 582 12.80 -24.67 -18.25
CA ASP A 582 11.81 -24.67 -19.32
C ASP A 582 10.40 -25.02 -18.78
N MET A 583 10.33 -26.00 -17.89
CA MET A 583 9.06 -26.43 -17.27
C MET A 583 8.46 -25.32 -16.40
N ARG A 584 9.27 -24.57 -15.63
CA ARG A 584 8.82 -23.42 -14.87
C ARG A 584 8.28 -22.32 -15.79
N ALA A 585 8.98 -22.02 -16.88
CA ALA A 585 8.55 -21.03 -17.87
C ALA A 585 7.25 -21.45 -18.55
N TRP A 586 7.19 -22.69 -19.05
CA TRP A 586 6.00 -23.24 -19.71
C TRP A 586 4.77 -23.25 -18.78
N LYS A 587 4.92 -23.59 -17.52
CA LYS A 587 3.83 -23.54 -16.52
C LYS A 587 3.17 -22.15 -16.49
N ILE A 588 3.98 -21.11 -16.43
CA ILE A 588 3.47 -19.73 -16.35
C ILE A 588 2.83 -19.29 -17.67
N GLU A 589 3.47 -19.59 -18.81
CA GLU A 589 2.90 -19.27 -20.13
C GLU A 589 1.55 -19.97 -20.36
N ASN A 590 1.43 -21.24 -19.92
CA ASN A 590 0.22 -22.04 -20.08
C ASN A 590 -1.00 -21.49 -19.32
N ILE A 591 -0.80 -20.66 -18.29
CA ILE A 591 -1.88 -19.97 -17.58
C ILE A 591 -2.67 -19.07 -18.55
N ALA A 592 -2.07 -18.59 -19.64
CA ALA A 592 -2.77 -17.77 -20.64
C ALA A 592 -4.01 -18.46 -21.23
N ASN A 593 -4.01 -19.81 -21.28
CA ASN A 593 -5.16 -20.60 -21.75
C ASN A 593 -6.27 -20.77 -20.72
N ASP A 594 -6.05 -20.34 -19.46
CA ASP A 594 -6.94 -20.55 -18.31
C ASP A 594 -7.46 -19.22 -17.73
N ILE A 595 -7.24 -18.13 -18.41
CA ILE A 595 -7.69 -16.78 -18.03
C ILE A 595 -8.56 -16.18 -19.12
N ASP A 596 -9.42 -15.24 -18.73
CA ASP A 596 -10.35 -14.60 -19.66
C ASP A 596 -9.60 -13.82 -20.76
N PRO A 597 -10.12 -13.82 -21.99
CA PRO A 597 -9.55 -13.04 -23.07
C PRO A 597 -9.62 -11.53 -22.79
N LEU A 598 -8.70 -10.79 -23.36
CA LEU A 598 -8.69 -9.32 -23.30
C LEU A 598 -9.89 -8.76 -24.07
N GLU A 599 -10.78 -8.08 -23.33
CA GLU A 599 -11.98 -7.47 -23.90
C GLU A 599 -11.73 -6.06 -24.43
N ILE A 600 -12.37 -5.72 -25.55
CA ILE A 600 -12.35 -4.39 -26.14
C ILE A 600 -13.66 -3.67 -25.81
N ASN A 601 -13.56 -2.46 -25.29
CA ASN A 601 -14.66 -1.58 -24.97
C ASN A 601 -14.63 -0.32 -25.85
N GLY A 602 -15.76 0.38 -26.01
CA GLY A 602 -15.85 1.59 -26.83
C GLY A 602 -16.09 1.32 -28.31
N ASP A 603 -15.59 2.19 -29.21
CA ASP A 603 -15.81 2.04 -30.66
C ASP A 603 -14.74 1.15 -31.29
N ILE A 604 -15.07 -0.11 -31.51
CA ILE A 604 -14.17 -1.09 -32.16
C ILE A 604 -13.81 -0.74 -33.61
N SER A 605 -14.51 0.20 -34.24
CA SER A 605 -14.16 0.68 -35.60
C SER A 605 -13.07 1.77 -35.60
N SER A 606 -12.57 2.10 -34.40
CA SER A 606 -11.49 3.07 -34.22
C SER A 606 -10.16 2.55 -34.76
N ASP A 607 -9.32 3.45 -35.23
CA ASP A 607 -7.89 3.18 -35.50
C ASP A 607 -7.03 3.21 -34.21
N THR A 608 -7.59 3.65 -33.10
CA THR A 608 -6.85 3.92 -31.85
C THR A 608 -7.39 3.13 -30.66
N LEU A 609 -6.49 2.39 -30.00
CA LEU A 609 -6.73 1.66 -28.76
C LEU A 609 -6.07 2.37 -27.60
N ILE A 610 -6.82 2.59 -26.52
CA ILE A 610 -6.28 3.01 -25.22
C ILE A 610 -6.13 1.79 -24.33
N LEU A 611 -4.91 1.46 -23.94
CA LEU A 611 -4.61 0.23 -23.24
C LEU A 611 -4.07 0.51 -21.85
N GLY A 612 -4.77 0.03 -20.83
CA GLY A 612 -4.43 0.27 -19.42
C GLY A 612 -4.25 -0.99 -18.59
N TRP A 613 -3.86 -0.79 -17.35
CA TRP A 613 -3.81 -1.81 -16.29
C TRP A 613 -3.96 -1.17 -14.91
N GLY A 614 -4.35 -1.96 -13.91
CA GLY A 614 -4.46 -1.46 -12.54
C GLY A 614 -5.39 -0.25 -12.41
N SER A 615 -5.05 0.70 -11.55
CA SER A 615 -5.89 1.85 -11.19
C SER A 615 -6.18 2.87 -12.29
N THR A 616 -5.58 2.74 -13.47
CA THR A 616 -5.92 3.61 -14.61
C THR A 616 -7.26 3.28 -15.25
N PHE A 617 -7.91 2.18 -14.85
CA PHE A 617 -9.17 1.68 -15.43
C PHE A 617 -10.27 2.74 -15.49
N GLY A 618 -10.60 3.33 -14.32
CA GLY A 618 -11.72 4.28 -14.23
C GLY A 618 -11.49 5.52 -15.09
N GLY A 619 -10.29 6.11 -15.00
CA GLY A 619 -9.92 7.29 -15.79
C GLY A 619 -9.95 7.04 -17.30
N ILE A 620 -9.40 5.90 -17.73
CA ILE A 620 -9.42 5.52 -19.16
C ILE A 620 -10.85 5.30 -19.65
N THR A 621 -11.62 4.48 -18.95
CA THR A 621 -12.99 4.15 -19.36
C THR A 621 -13.86 5.39 -19.46
N GLN A 622 -13.79 6.28 -18.47
CA GLN A 622 -14.58 7.51 -18.48
C GLN A 622 -14.13 8.49 -19.57
N ALA A 623 -12.82 8.64 -19.80
CA ALA A 623 -12.30 9.47 -20.89
C ALA A 623 -12.73 8.95 -22.26
N VAL A 624 -12.64 7.64 -22.50
CA VAL A 624 -13.08 6.98 -23.73
C VAL A 624 -14.58 7.18 -23.96
N ASN A 625 -15.41 7.04 -22.93
CA ASN A 625 -16.85 7.28 -22.99
C ASN A 625 -17.17 8.74 -23.34
N ARG A 626 -16.45 9.71 -22.77
CA ARG A 626 -16.61 11.15 -23.09
C ARG A 626 -16.21 11.45 -24.52
N LEU A 627 -15.07 10.93 -24.99
CA LEU A 627 -14.59 11.10 -26.36
C LEU A 627 -15.57 10.54 -27.37
N ASN A 628 -16.03 9.30 -27.18
CA ASN A 628 -17.02 8.67 -28.05
C ASN A 628 -18.34 9.45 -28.07
N SER A 629 -18.79 10.01 -26.96
CA SER A 629 -19.97 10.87 -26.86
C SER A 629 -19.80 12.18 -27.66
N LYS A 630 -18.57 12.69 -27.81
CA LYS A 630 -18.22 13.84 -28.64
C LYS A 630 -18.02 13.48 -30.12
N GLY A 631 -18.11 12.18 -30.46
CA GLY A 631 -17.93 11.68 -31.83
C GLY A 631 -16.46 11.39 -32.19
N VAL A 632 -15.54 11.44 -31.25
CA VAL A 632 -14.16 11.00 -31.41
C VAL A 632 -14.10 9.49 -31.16
N LYS A 633 -13.87 8.72 -32.21
CA LYS A 633 -13.88 7.25 -32.12
C LYS A 633 -12.62 6.72 -31.43
N VAL A 634 -12.81 6.05 -30.32
CA VAL A 634 -11.73 5.39 -29.55
C VAL A 634 -12.22 4.08 -28.97
N ALA A 635 -11.34 3.08 -28.94
CA ALA A 635 -11.52 1.85 -28.20
C ALA A 635 -10.61 1.82 -26.98
N SER A 636 -10.97 1.03 -25.98
CA SER A 636 -10.11 0.74 -24.83
C SER A 636 -10.07 -0.74 -24.50
N ALA A 637 -8.98 -1.19 -23.89
CA ALA A 637 -8.84 -2.49 -23.28
C ALA A 637 -8.04 -2.37 -21.98
N HIS A 638 -8.24 -3.31 -21.04
CA HIS A 638 -7.62 -3.20 -19.72
C HIS A 638 -7.13 -4.55 -19.22
N PHE A 639 -5.83 -4.64 -18.92
CA PHE A 639 -5.25 -5.85 -18.37
C PHE A 639 -5.53 -6.00 -16.87
N THR A 640 -6.07 -7.14 -16.50
CA THR A 640 -6.06 -7.66 -15.13
C THR A 640 -4.93 -8.67 -14.93
N HIS A 641 -4.63 -9.48 -15.95
CA HIS A 641 -3.46 -10.34 -15.99
C HIS A 641 -2.36 -9.68 -16.83
N VAL A 642 -1.22 -9.41 -16.19
CA VAL A 642 -0.10 -8.73 -16.84
C VAL A 642 1.03 -9.72 -17.13
N ASN A 643 1.07 -10.84 -16.42
CA ASN A 643 1.90 -12.00 -16.74
C ASN A 643 1.21 -13.31 -16.30
N PRO A 644 0.97 -14.26 -17.21
CA PRO A 644 1.03 -14.05 -18.66
C PRO A 644 -0.05 -13.07 -19.11
N PHE A 645 0.14 -12.47 -20.29
CA PHE A 645 -0.95 -11.75 -20.94
C PHE A 645 -2.00 -12.73 -21.46
N PRO A 646 -3.28 -12.31 -21.57
CA PRO A 646 -4.32 -13.11 -22.23
C PRO A 646 -3.91 -13.55 -23.64
N ASP A 647 -4.30 -14.75 -24.02
CA ASP A 647 -3.86 -15.39 -25.27
C ASP A 647 -4.20 -14.56 -26.52
N ASN A 648 -5.36 -13.90 -26.52
CA ASN A 648 -5.80 -13.05 -27.63
C ASN A 648 -5.12 -11.68 -27.72
N THR A 649 -4.15 -11.36 -26.85
CA THR A 649 -3.54 -10.02 -26.77
C THR A 649 -2.91 -9.60 -28.11
N ALA A 650 -2.18 -10.50 -28.76
CA ALA A 650 -1.56 -10.21 -30.06
C ALA A 650 -2.60 -9.87 -31.12
N GLU A 651 -3.72 -10.60 -31.13
CA GLU A 651 -4.85 -10.38 -32.06
C GLU A 651 -5.47 -8.99 -31.80
N VAL A 652 -5.77 -8.66 -30.54
CA VAL A 652 -6.34 -7.36 -30.16
C VAL A 652 -5.42 -6.23 -30.60
N LEU A 653 -4.13 -6.30 -30.28
CA LEU A 653 -3.16 -5.26 -30.65
C LEU A 653 -3.06 -5.06 -32.16
N SER A 654 -3.15 -6.12 -32.94
CA SER A 654 -3.05 -6.08 -34.42
C SER A 654 -4.22 -5.37 -35.12
N GLN A 655 -5.35 -5.20 -34.43
CA GLN A 655 -6.56 -4.55 -34.94
C GLN A 655 -6.43 -3.04 -35.05
N PHE A 656 -5.50 -2.44 -34.27
CA PHE A 656 -5.37 -1.00 -34.14
C PHE A 656 -4.05 -0.47 -34.71
N LYS A 657 -4.11 0.71 -35.33
CA LYS A 657 -2.91 1.38 -35.85
C LYS A 657 -2.14 2.15 -34.79
N ASN A 658 -2.87 2.70 -33.84
CA ASN A 658 -2.33 3.53 -32.76
C ASN A 658 -2.67 2.89 -31.42
N ILE A 659 -1.68 2.66 -30.57
CA ILE A 659 -1.84 2.12 -29.25
C ILE A 659 -1.31 3.14 -28.25
N ILE A 660 -2.19 3.70 -27.43
CA ILE A 660 -1.86 4.69 -26.39
C ILE A 660 -1.93 3.97 -25.02
N VAL A 661 -0.90 4.13 -24.22
CA VAL A 661 -0.77 3.44 -22.91
C VAL A 661 -0.63 4.48 -21.79
N PRO A 662 -1.73 4.81 -21.08
CA PRO A 662 -1.67 5.63 -19.88
C PRO A 662 -1.17 4.83 -18.70
N GLU A 663 -0.12 5.32 -18.00
CA GLU A 663 0.49 4.65 -16.85
C GLU A 663 0.91 5.65 -15.77
N LEU A 664 0.74 5.27 -14.50
CA LEU A 664 1.27 6.02 -13.35
C LEU A 664 2.74 5.64 -13.08
N ASN A 665 3.54 5.59 -14.15
CA ASN A 665 4.97 5.32 -14.16
C ASN A 665 5.59 5.85 -15.46
N THR A 666 6.85 5.53 -15.75
CA THR A 666 7.60 6.00 -16.94
C THR A 666 7.47 5.05 -18.14
N GLY A 667 6.31 4.41 -18.34
CA GLY A 667 6.03 3.55 -19.49
C GLY A 667 6.53 2.11 -19.31
N GLN A 668 6.20 1.46 -18.21
CA GLN A 668 6.65 0.08 -17.93
C GLN A 668 5.87 -0.94 -18.75
N LEU A 669 4.52 -0.87 -18.79
CA LEU A 669 3.71 -1.73 -19.64
C LEU A 669 4.00 -1.47 -21.13
N SER A 670 4.14 -0.21 -21.52
CA SER A 670 4.51 0.18 -22.88
C SER A 670 5.79 -0.54 -23.33
N LYS A 671 6.82 -0.60 -22.49
CA LYS A 671 8.07 -1.32 -22.77
C LYS A 671 7.87 -2.83 -22.88
N LEU A 672 7.05 -3.43 -22.03
CA LEU A 672 6.74 -4.86 -22.06
C LEU A 672 6.01 -5.25 -23.35
N LEU A 673 5.01 -4.48 -23.75
CA LEU A 673 4.27 -4.71 -25.01
C LEU A 673 5.18 -4.60 -26.23
N ARG A 674 6.03 -3.57 -26.28
CA ARG A 674 7.00 -3.40 -27.36
C ARG A 674 8.00 -4.56 -27.43
N ALA A 675 8.49 -5.03 -26.29
CA ALA A 675 9.43 -6.16 -26.24
C ALA A 675 8.79 -7.48 -26.65
N ARG A 676 7.54 -7.75 -26.20
CA ARG A 676 6.89 -9.05 -26.44
C ARG A 676 6.21 -9.14 -27.81
N TYR A 677 5.55 -8.07 -28.25
CA TYR A 677 4.71 -8.08 -29.46
C TYR A 677 5.26 -7.25 -30.62
N LEU A 678 6.37 -6.56 -30.45
CA LEU A 678 7.00 -5.67 -31.43
C LEU A 678 6.04 -4.60 -31.99
N VAL A 679 5.12 -4.13 -31.13
CA VAL A 679 4.16 -3.08 -31.47
C VAL A 679 4.70 -1.70 -31.06
N ASP A 680 4.37 -0.69 -31.85
CA ASP A 680 4.66 0.70 -31.49
C ASP A 680 3.56 1.22 -30.55
N THR A 681 3.97 1.76 -29.40
CA THR A 681 3.06 2.28 -28.38
C THR A 681 3.45 3.70 -27.98
N VAL A 682 2.46 4.55 -27.74
CA VAL A 682 2.65 5.93 -27.27
C VAL A 682 2.20 6.01 -25.81
N GLY A 683 3.13 6.38 -24.92
CA GLY A 683 2.84 6.49 -23.50
C GLY A 683 2.18 7.82 -23.11
N ILE A 684 1.21 7.79 -22.22
CA ILE A 684 0.78 8.93 -21.40
C ILE A 684 1.24 8.65 -19.98
N ASN A 685 2.40 9.20 -19.62
CA ASN A 685 3.06 8.84 -18.37
C ASN A 685 2.87 9.93 -17.31
N LYS A 686 2.56 9.54 -16.07
CA LYS A 686 2.36 10.44 -14.94
C LYS A 686 3.04 9.86 -13.69
N VAL A 687 3.93 10.62 -13.05
CA VAL A 687 4.64 10.24 -11.81
C VAL A 687 4.52 11.41 -10.82
N GLU A 688 3.30 11.64 -10.34
CA GLU A 688 2.96 12.78 -9.48
C GLU A 688 2.36 12.34 -8.14
N GLY A 689 2.23 11.02 -7.93
CA GLY A 689 1.57 10.48 -6.74
C GLY A 689 0.06 10.78 -6.69
N LEU A 690 -0.57 10.95 -7.85
CA LEU A 690 -1.99 11.19 -8.05
C LEU A 690 -2.53 10.32 -9.20
N PRO A 691 -3.75 9.81 -9.11
CA PRO A 691 -4.38 9.11 -10.23
C PRO A 691 -4.61 10.08 -11.41
N PHE A 692 -4.81 9.53 -12.60
CA PHE A 692 -5.32 10.31 -13.72
C PHE A 692 -6.76 10.74 -13.48
N THR A 693 -7.08 11.99 -13.79
CA THR A 693 -8.47 12.40 -13.96
C THR A 693 -8.98 12.02 -15.35
N ALA A 694 -10.29 11.88 -15.50
CA ALA A 694 -10.89 11.57 -16.79
C ALA A 694 -10.69 12.73 -17.78
N GLN A 695 -10.76 13.96 -17.33
CA GLN A 695 -10.51 15.14 -18.15
C GLN A 695 -9.06 15.20 -18.66
N GLU A 696 -8.08 14.96 -17.76
CA GLU A 696 -6.67 14.93 -18.14
C GLU A 696 -6.39 13.92 -19.26
N LEU A 697 -6.97 12.71 -19.13
CA LEU A 697 -6.82 11.67 -20.15
C LEU A 697 -7.54 12.04 -21.43
N GLU A 698 -8.75 12.57 -21.35
CA GLU A 698 -9.54 13.00 -22.51
C GLU A 698 -8.77 14.02 -23.35
N GLU A 699 -8.24 15.07 -22.72
CA GLU A 699 -7.47 16.13 -23.39
C GLU A 699 -6.19 15.59 -24.04
N LYS A 700 -5.43 14.74 -23.32
CA LYS A 700 -4.18 14.16 -23.84
C LYS A 700 -4.43 13.17 -24.96
N ILE A 701 -5.45 12.30 -24.84
CA ILE A 701 -5.81 11.33 -25.88
C ILE A 701 -6.28 12.06 -27.15
N GLU A 702 -7.17 13.05 -27.01
CA GLU A 702 -7.65 13.82 -28.16
C GLU A 702 -6.51 14.56 -28.88
N SER A 703 -5.58 15.13 -28.14
CA SER A 703 -4.38 15.77 -28.70
C SER A 703 -3.51 14.79 -29.47
N LEU A 704 -3.29 13.56 -28.95
CA LEU A 704 -2.52 12.54 -29.63
C LEU A 704 -3.21 12.04 -30.90
N ILE A 705 -4.53 11.79 -30.86
CA ILE A 705 -5.31 11.39 -32.04
C ILE A 705 -5.19 12.43 -33.15
N ASN A 706 -5.33 13.71 -32.81
CA ASN A 706 -5.18 14.81 -33.77
C ASN A 706 -3.76 14.85 -34.37
N SER A 707 -2.73 14.49 -33.61
CA SER A 707 -1.35 14.45 -34.06
C SER A 707 -1.07 13.28 -35.04
N PHE A 708 -1.73 12.13 -34.85
CA PHE A 708 -1.59 10.98 -35.78
C PHE A 708 -2.09 11.30 -37.18
N GLY A 709 -3.11 12.16 -37.30
CA GLY A 709 -3.63 12.63 -38.59
C GLY A 709 -2.72 13.62 -39.34
N THR A 710 -1.75 14.17 -38.63
CA THR A 710 -0.78 15.16 -39.11
C THR A 710 0.63 14.62 -39.30
N LYS A 711 0.82 13.28 -39.33
CA LYS A 711 2.12 12.71 -39.69
C LYS A 711 2.51 13.27 -41.04
N LEU A 712 3.46 14.20 -41.02
CA LEU A 712 4.22 14.63 -42.21
C LEU A 712 4.68 13.36 -42.88
N GLU A 713 4.40 13.28 -44.21
CA GLU A 713 5.03 12.25 -45.03
C GLU A 713 6.53 12.26 -44.71
N PRO A 714 7.16 11.11 -44.52
CA PRO A 714 8.59 11.09 -44.34
C PRO A 714 9.16 11.88 -45.52
N ILE A 715 9.98 12.87 -45.29
CA ILE A 715 10.78 13.53 -46.28
C ILE A 715 11.66 12.40 -46.83
N VAL A 716 11.19 11.78 -47.88
CA VAL A 716 12.04 10.96 -48.74
C VAL A 716 12.90 12.01 -49.45
N GLU A 717 14.07 12.29 -48.92
CA GLU A 717 15.13 12.90 -49.72
C GLU A 717 15.31 11.96 -50.89
N GLU A 718 14.81 12.40 -52.06
CA GLU A 718 15.13 11.79 -53.33
C GLU A 718 16.65 11.84 -53.45
N VAL A 719 17.33 10.75 -53.11
CA VAL A 719 18.74 10.56 -53.46
C VAL A 719 18.79 10.52 -54.98
N VAL A 720 19.01 11.69 -55.58
CA VAL A 720 19.40 11.76 -56.97
C VAL A 720 20.74 11.05 -57.06
N ALA A 721 20.71 9.90 -57.74
CA ALA A 721 21.93 9.16 -58.06
C ALA A 721 22.79 10.03 -58.99
N GLU A 722 23.77 10.73 -58.50
CA GLU A 722 24.89 11.25 -59.27
C GLU A 722 26.01 10.19 -59.34
N GLU A 723 26.51 10.03 -60.56
CA GLU A 723 27.51 9.06 -60.93
C GLU A 723 28.81 9.23 -60.13
N GLU A 724 29.41 8.09 -59.76
CA GLU A 724 30.70 7.99 -59.06
C GLU A 724 31.83 8.73 -59.80
N PRO A 725 32.62 9.53 -59.12
CA PRO A 725 34.03 9.71 -59.48
C PRO A 725 34.98 9.08 -58.47
N VAL A 726 35.95 8.50 -59.04
CA VAL A 726 37.19 7.91 -58.61
C VAL A 726 37.76 8.40 -57.30
N VAL A 727 38.11 7.43 -56.44
CA VAL A 727 38.73 7.50 -55.13
C VAL A 727 40.06 8.28 -55.15
N GLU A 728 40.16 9.32 -54.32
CA GLU A 728 41.36 9.76 -53.67
C GLU A 728 41.18 9.65 -52.15
N GLU A 729 42.08 8.92 -51.51
CA GLU A 729 42.15 8.80 -50.03
C GLU A 729 42.34 10.16 -49.37
N VAL A 730 41.33 10.63 -48.67
CA VAL A 730 41.45 11.73 -47.74
C VAL A 730 41.18 11.17 -46.35
N VAL A 731 42.15 11.30 -45.48
CA VAL A 731 42.06 10.96 -44.05
C VAL A 731 41.02 11.91 -43.43
N GLU A 732 39.88 11.39 -43.01
CA GLU A 732 38.87 12.11 -42.19
C GLU A 732 39.37 12.26 -40.78
N GLU A 733 39.49 13.49 -40.31
CA GLU A 733 39.57 13.84 -38.92
C GLU A 733 38.20 13.53 -38.26
N GLU A 734 38.17 12.68 -37.22
CA GLU A 734 37.00 12.44 -36.40
C GLU A 734 36.52 13.71 -35.70
N GLU A 735 35.31 14.17 -35.99
CA GLU A 735 34.63 15.19 -35.19
C GLU A 735 34.34 14.66 -33.77
N PRO A 736 34.50 15.45 -32.72
CA PRO A 736 34.30 15.01 -31.34
C PRO A 736 32.81 14.73 -31.10
N GLN A 737 32.52 13.55 -30.56
CA GLN A 737 31.18 13.16 -30.07
C GLN A 737 30.69 14.16 -29.03
N GLU A 738 29.52 14.76 -29.24
CA GLU A 738 28.86 15.58 -28.23
C GLU A 738 28.64 14.76 -26.94
N GLU A 739 29.20 15.21 -25.83
CA GLU A 739 28.87 14.72 -24.48
C GLU A 739 27.37 14.89 -24.23
N VAL A 740 26.69 13.84 -23.91
CA VAL A 740 25.27 13.84 -23.49
C VAL A 740 25.20 14.55 -22.12
N GLY A 741 25.08 15.86 -22.14
CA GLY A 741 24.90 16.67 -20.95
C GLY A 741 23.54 16.43 -20.28
N ILE A 742 23.48 16.72 -18.97
CA ILE A 742 22.20 16.70 -18.23
C ILE A 742 21.23 17.68 -18.90
N PRO A 743 19.98 17.28 -19.18
CA PRO A 743 19.00 18.16 -19.82
C PRO A 743 18.79 19.47 -19.03
N GLU A 744 18.76 20.60 -19.76
CA GLU A 744 18.72 21.96 -19.19
C GLU A 744 17.58 22.17 -18.18
N HIS A 745 16.41 21.57 -18.42
CA HIS A 745 15.28 21.64 -17.52
C HIS A 745 15.51 20.96 -16.17
N LEU A 746 16.39 19.95 -16.09
CA LEU A 746 16.76 19.29 -14.82
C LEU A 746 17.78 20.14 -14.06
N ILE A 747 18.67 20.81 -14.76
CA ILE A 747 19.63 21.77 -14.16
C ILE A 747 18.86 22.95 -13.55
N MET A 748 17.90 23.51 -14.27
CA MET A 748 17.04 24.59 -13.79
C MET A 748 16.25 24.21 -12.54
N ARG A 749 15.60 23.05 -12.56
CA ARG A 749 14.82 22.56 -11.42
C ARG A 749 15.67 22.29 -10.17
N SER A 750 16.89 21.82 -10.35
CA SER A 750 17.86 21.64 -9.27
C SER A 750 18.34 22.99 -8.71
N ALA A 751 18.59 23.97 -9.58
CA ALA A 751 18.97 25.31 -9.18
C ALA A 751 17.83 26.03 -8.43
N GLU A 752 16.59 25.93 -8.87
CA GLU A 752 15.42 26.49 -8.18
C GLU A 752 15.22 25.89 -6.79
N ALA A 753 15.33 24.55 -6.66
CA ALA A 753 15.21 23.89 -5.37
C ALA A 753 16.32 24.33 -4.39
N ARG A 754 17.56 24.47 -4.87
CA ARG A 754 18.71 24.91 -4.07
C ARG A 754 18.61 26.40 -3.72
N ALA A 755 18.18 27.25 -4.64
CA ALA A 755 17.92 28.66 -4.43
C ALA A 755 16.88 28.89 -3.32
N LYS A 756 15.78 28.13 -3.38
CA LYS A 756 14.72 28.13 -2.36
C LYS A 756 15.20 27.68 -0.99
N ALA A 757 16.06 26.67 -0.93
CA ALA A 757 16.62 26.16 0.33
C ALA A 757 17.62 27.13 0.97
N LEU A 758 18.39 27.86 0.15
CA LEU A 758 19.44 28.77 0.59
C LEU A 758 18.95 30.22 0.72
N GLY A 759 17.76 30.55 0.20
CA GLY A 759 17.22 31.93 0.21
C GLY A 759 17.99 32.91 -0.68
N ILE A 760 18.61 32.43 -1.78
CA ILE A 760 19.39 33.21 -2.75
C ILE A 760 18.75 33.15 -4.14
N PRO A 761 19.04 34.09 -5.05
CA PRO A 761 18.52 34.08 -6.41
C PRO A 761 18.98 32.85 -7.21
N VAL A 762 18.12 32.34 -8.09
CA VAL A 762 18.36 31.16 -8.93
C VAL A 762 19.57 31.36 -9.84
N GLU A 763 19.75 32.59 -10.35
CA GLU A 763 20.90 32.99 -11.18
C GLU A 763 22.22 32.79 -10.48
N GLN A 764 22.29 33.08 -9.19
CA GLN A 764 23.51 32.89 -8.38
C GLN A 764 23.83 31.41 -8.19
N VAL A 765 22.84 30.57 -8.03
CA VAL A 765 23.02 29.11 -7.94
C VAL A 765 23.48 28.52 -9.25
N LEU A 766 22.98 29.01 -10.38
CA LEU A 766 23.40 28.57 -11.69
C LEU A 766 24.83 28.96 -11.99
N GLU A 767 25.27 30.15 -11.56
CA GLU A 767 26.70 30.58 -11.64
C GLU A 767 27.60 29.68 -10.81
N GLU A 768 27.21 29.33 -9.57
CA GLU A 768 27.96 28.41 -8.71
C GLU A 768 28.02 26.99 -9.33
N MET A 769 26.91 26.47 -9.88
CA MET A 769 26.89 25.16 -10.54
C MET A 769 27.71 25.12 -11.84
N SER A 770 27.89 26.23 -12.50
CA SER A 770 28.76 26.35 -13.70
C SER A 770 30.25 26.56 -13.37
N ALA A 771 30.55 27.08 -12.19
CA ALA A 771 31.90 27.31 -11.73
C ALA A 771 32.59 26.04 -11.17
N ASP A 772 31.85 25.05 -10.75
CA ASP A 772 32.33 23.79 -10.15
C ASP A 772 32.72 22.70 -11.20
N LYS A 773 32.94 23.06 -12.48
CA LYS A 773 33.54 22.12 -13.42
C LYS A 773 35.05 22.05 -13.17
N PRO A 774 35.62 20.92 -12.71
CA PRO A 774 37.06 20.75 -12.63
C PRO A 774 37.63 20.80 -14.05
N ALA A 775 38.62 21.65 -14.25
CA ALA A 775 39.43 21.68 -15.47
C ALA A 775 40.08 20.30 -15.65
N ALA A 776 39.77 19.64 -16.76
CA ALA A 776 40.43 18.40 -17.13
C ALA A 776 41.87 18.69 -17.47
N GLU A 777 42.79 18.42 -16.56
CA GLU A 777 44.23 18.31 -16.88
C GLU A 777 44.42 16.96 -17.60
N THR A 778 44.72 17.05 -18.88
CA THR A 778 45.24 15.97 -19.70
C THR A 778 46.62 15.56 -19.20
N GLN A 779 46.70 14.44 -18.50
CA GLN A 779 47.96 13.66 -18.36
C GLN A 779 47.69 12.29 -18.99
N GLU A 780 48.35 12.07 -20.13
CA GLU A 780 48.50 10.77 -20.74
C GLU A 780 49.28 9.84 -19.82
N PRO A 781 48.83 8.61 -19.54
CA PRO A 781 49.69 7.58 -18.95
C PRO A 781 50.50 6.93 -20.05
N VAL A 782 51.79 7.05 -19.95
CA VAL A 782 52.76 6.25 -20.73
C VAL A 782 52.64 4.80 -20.27
N VAL A 783 52.18 3.93 -21.18
CA VAL A 783 52.21 2.49 -21.00
C VAL A 783 53.54 1.97 -21.55
N GLU A 784 54.43 1.52 -20.68
CA GLU A 784 55.55 0.68 -21.05
C GLU A 784 55.05 -0.74 -21.35
N GLU A 785 55.25 -1.22 -22.58
CA GLU A 785 55.05 -2.58 -22.98
C GLU A 785 56.18 -3.48 -22.45
N GLU A 786 55.84 -4.44 -21.55
CA GLU A 786 56.71 -5.58 -21.34
C GLU A 786 56.20 -6.80 -22.16
N PRO A 787 57.10 -7.62 -22.68
CA PRO A 787 56.75 -8.64 -23.68
C PRO A 787 56.12 -9.87 -23.03
N ILE A 788 55.11 -10.39 -23.72
CA ILE A 788 54.41 -11.67 -23.41
C ILE A 788 55.35 -12.83 -23.64
N VAL A 789 55.65 -13.56 -22.60
CA VAL A 789 56.32 -14.88 -22.69
C VAL A 789 55.24 -15.96 -22.65
N GLU A 790 55.12 -16.72 -23.73
CA GLU A 790 54.33 -17.94 -23.80
C GLU A 790 54.98 -19.04 -22.93
N GLU A 791 54.30 -19.53 -21.90
CA GLU A 791 54.63 -20.78 -21.22
C GLU A 791 53.60 -21.86 -21.53
N GLU A 792 54.11 -22.96 -22.12
CA GLU A 792 53.38 -24.22 -22.32
C GLU A 792 53.07 -24.90 -20.97
N PRO A 793 51.99 -25.69 -20.85
CA PRO A 793 51.63 -26.37 -19.62
C PRO A 793 52.52 -27.58 -19.38
N VAL A 794 53.26 -27.59 -18.28
CA VAL A 794 54.02 -28.77 -17.77
C VAL A 794 53.05 -29.60 -16.94
N VAL A 795 52.85 -30.85 -17.40
CA VAL A 795 52.17 -31.91 -16.63
C VAL A 795 53.17 -32.51 -15.69
N GLU A 796 53.02 -32.30 -14.38
CA GLU A 796 53.77 -33.05 -13.37
C GLU A 796 52.91 -34.17 -12.75
N GLU A 797 53.35 -35.39 -12.96
CA GLU A 797 52.93 -36.59 -12.21
C GLU A 797 53.37 -36.49 -10.75
N VAL A 798 52.42 -36.48 -9.81
CA VAL A 798 52.71 -36.62 -8.40
C VAL A 798 52.63 -38.07 -7.99
N LYS A 799 53.75 -38.64 -7.70
CA LYS A 799 53.90 -39.97 -7.06
C LYS A 799 53.40 -39.90 -5.60
N SER A 800 52.61 -40.91 -5.23
CA SER A 800 52.20 -41.21 -3.86
C SER A 800 53.42 -41.52 -2.98
N ASP A 801 53.58 -40.80 -1.89
CA ASP A 801 54.40 -41.21 -0.77
C ASP A 801 53.57 -41.17 0.51
N THR A 802 53.45 -42.33 1.11
CA THR A 802 52.78 -42.62 2.37
C THR A 802 53.65 -42.18 3.54
N SER A 803 53.22 -41.23 4.34
CA SER A 803 53.76 -41.06 5.71
C SER A 803 52.58 -40.73 6.65
N GLU A 804 52.53 -41.52 7.71
CA GLU A 804 51.59 -41.52 8.82
C GLU A 804 51.48 -40.16 9.47
N GLU A 805 50.23 -39.63 9.56
CA GLU A 805 49.90 -38.53 10.45
C GLU A 805 49.22 -39.07 11.72
N PRO A 806 49.45 -38.44 12.88
CA PRO A 806 48.84 -38.84 14.14
C PRO A 806 47.38 -38.41 14.21
N ALA A 807 46.57 -39.24 14.87
CA ALA A 807 45.13 -39.05 15.10
C ALA A 807 44.81 -37.68 15.64
N ALA A 808 43.98 -36.93 14.87
CA ALA A 808 43.34 -35.72 15.34
C ALA A 808 42.15 -36.06 16.24
N GLU A 809 42.16 -35.52 17.46
CA GLU A 809 41.01 -35.54 18.36
C GLU A 809 39.74 -35.07 17.67
N ALA A 810 38.67 -35.82 17.80
CA ALA A 810 37.36 -35.50 17.29
C ALA A 810 36.84 -34.19 17.98
N GLN A 811 36.77 -33.10 17.22
CA GLN A 811 36.08 -31.88 17.68
C GLN A 811 34.59 -32.09 17.50
N GLU A 812 33.81 -31.93 18.60
CA GLU A 812 32.35 -31.87 18.57
C GLU A 812 31.82 -30.83 17.53
N PRO A 813 30.69 -31.09 16.87
CA PRO A 813 30.16 -30.20 15.87
C PRO A 813 29.80 -28.84 16.46
N VAL A 814 30.19 -27.80 15.77
CA VAL A 814 30.03 -26.38 16.18
C VAL A 814 28.58 -26.01 16.50
N VAL A 815 27.63 -26.73 15.93
CA VAL A 815 26.18 -26.53 16.13
C VAL A 815 25.75 -26.89 17.56
N GLU A 816 26.26 -27.98 18.14
CA GLU A 816 25.93 -28.38 19.52
C GLU A 816 26.41 -27.35 20.55
N ARG A 817 27.61 -26.81 20.40
CA ARG A 817 28.13 -25.74 21.29
C ARG A 817 27.35 -24.44 21.21
N VAL A 818 26.77 -24.14 20.08
CA VAL A 818 25.94 -22.92 19.92
C VAL A 818 24.59 -23.11 20.60
N VAL A 819 23.98 -24.26 20.45
CA VAL A 819 22.69 -24.60 21.11
C VAL A 819 22.84 -24.62 22.63
N GLU A 820 23.90 -25.21 23.19
CA GLU A 820 24.17 -25.19 24.62
C GLU A 820 24.33 -23.78 25.18
N ARG A 821 25.13 -22.92 24.54
CA ARG A 821 25.30 -21.52 24.96
C ARG A 821 24.04 -20.68 24.89
N VAL A 822 23.17 -20.96 23.92
CA VAL A 822 21.88 -20.27 23.79
C VAL A 822 20.94 -20.74 24.87
N THR A 823 20.89 -22.03 25.15
CA THR A 823 20.04 -22.61 26.22
C THR A 823 20.45 -22.10 27.60
N GLU A 824 21.73 -22.06 27.93
CA GLU A 824 22.24 -21.49 29.18
C GLU A 824 21.87 -20.01 29.35
N ARG A 825 22.04 -19.19 28.32
CA ARG A 825 21.70 -17.76 28.35
C ARG A 825 20.19 -17.49 28.46
N VAL A 826 19.36 -18.33 27.87
CA VAL A 826 17.91 -18.22 27.97
C VAL A 826 17.46 -18.61 29.37
N THR A 827 18.00 -19.66 29.94
CA THR A 827 17.70 -20.11 31.33
C THR A 827 18.13 -19.06 32.33
N GLU A 828 19.33 -18.49 32.24
CA GLU A 828 19.78 -17.41 33.10
C GLU A 828 18.87 -16.15 33.01
N ARG A 829 18.42 -15.75 31.81
CA ARG A 829 17.51 -14.62 31.63
C ARG A 829 16.09 -14.85 32.15
N ILE A 830 15.63 -16.10 32.16
CA ILE A 830 14.33 -16.44 32.75
C ILE A 830 14.41 -16.31 34.26
N ILE A 831 15.46 -16.83 34.91
CA ILE A 831 15.68 -16.74 36.36
C ILE A 831 15.85 -15.27 36.82
N GLU A 832 16.56 -14.44 36.07
CA GLU A 832 16.74 -13.01 36.39
C GLU A 832 15.46 -12.16 36.29
N LYS A 833 14.48 -12.58 35.50
CA LYS A 833 13.26 -11.79 35.23
C LYS A 833 12.02 -12.26 35.99
N VAL A 834 12.07 -13.39 36.68
CA VAL A 834 10.94 -13.92 37.42
C VAL A 834 10.94 -13.34 38.83
N ASP A 835 9.88 -12.64 39.20
CA ASP A 835 9.71 -12.09 40.57
C ASP A 835 9.42 -13.22 41.54
N GLU A 836 10.44 -13.61 42.35
CA GLU A 836 10.37 -14.67 43.35
C GLU A 836 9.42 -14.39 44.51
N THR A 837 8.85 -13.22 44.58
CA THR A 837 7.92 -12.85 45.69
C THR A 837 6.52 -13.38 45.46
N LEU A 838 6.16 -13.78 44.24
CA LEU A 838 4.86 -14.36 43.92
C LEU A 838 4.87 -15.88 44.15
N PRO A 839 3.84 -16.45 44.84
CA PRO A 839 3.78 -17.89 45.15
C PRO A 839 3.86 -18.81 43.93
N GLU A 840 3.28 -18.40 42.82
CA GLU A 840 3.22 -19.15 41.57
C GLU A 840 4.58 -19.24 40.84
N ASN A 841 5.43 -18.24 41.05
CA ASN A 841 6.75 -18.21 40.44
C ASN A 841 7.79 -19.08 41.16
N LYS A 842 7.58 -19.39 42.43
CA LYS A 842 8.46 -20.25 43.25
C LYS A 842 8.45 -21.70 42.74
N GLU A 843 7.31 -22.16 42.25
CA GLU A 843 7.18 -23.51 41.70
C GLU A 843 7.89 -23.60 40.33
N LEU A 844 7.74 -22.57 39.49
CA LEU A 844 8.38 -22.48 38.19
C LEU A 844 9.92 -22.41 38.26
N VAL A 845 10.46 -21.62 39.17
CA VAL A 845 11.90 -21.49 39.40
C VAL A 845 12.47 -22.82 39.91
N LYS A 846 11.76 -23.50 40.77
CA LYS A 846 12.16 -24.80 41.30
C LYS A 846 12.18 -25.91 40.24
N ASP A 847 11.19 -25.93 39.36
CA ASP A 847 11.13 -26.88 38.26
C ASP A 847 12.28 -26.68 37.25
N VAL A 848 12.59 -25.40 36.93
CA VAL A 848 13.72 -25.04 36.04
C VAL A 848 15.07 -25.39 36.67
N GLU A 849 15.23 -25.21 38.00
CA GLU A 849 16.45 -25.64 38.71
C GLU A 849 16.58 -27.16 38.83
N GLU A 850 15.46 -27.89 39.01
CA GLU A 850 15.46 -29.36 39.00
C GLU A 850 15.80 -29.94 37.64
N GLU A 851 15.33 -29.31 36.54
CA GLU A 851 15.66 -29.74 35.20
C GLU A 851 17.14 -29.47 34.85
N ARG A 852 17.65 -28.30 35.21
CA ARG A 852 19.08 -27.99 35.13
C ARG A 852 19.98 -28.99 35.86
N ASN A 853 19.62 -29.36 37.08
CA ASN A 853 20.39 -30.33 37.86
C ASN A 853 20.37 -31.75 37.27
N LYS A 854 19.25 -32.14 36.60
CA LYS A 854 19.18 -33.42 35.87
C LYS A 854 20.12 -33.43 34.69
N VAL A 855 20.15 -32.37 33.87
CA VAL A 855 21.04 -32.22 32.71
C VAL A 855 22.52 -32.25 33.18
N GLU A 856 22.84 -31.60 34.31
CA GLU A 856 24.21 -31.66 34.85
C GLU A 856 24.58 -33.06 35.43
N GLU A 857 23.62 -33.82 35.95
CA GLU A 857 23.85 -35.18 36.40
C GLU A 857 24.03 -36.17 35.25
N GLU A 858 23.23 -36.02 34.21
CA GLU A 858 23.37 -36.81 32.95
C GLU A 858 24.74 -36.58 32.28
N LYS A 859 25.20 -35.33 32.21
CA LYS A 859 26.55 -34.99 31.71
C LYS A 859 27.67 -35.59 32.58
N LYS A 860 27.50 -35.73 33.88
CA LYS A 860 28.48 -36.36 34.76
C LYS A 860 28.45 -37.87 34.69
N GLU A 861 27.35 -38.46 34.27
CA GLU A 861 27.27 -39.92 34.02
C GLU A 861 27.88 -40.27 32.65
N GLU A 862 27.64 -39.45 31.61
CA GLU A 862 28.28 -39.67 30.29
C GLU A 862 29.81 -39.57 30.37
N VAL A 863 30.36 -38.62 31.11
CA VAL A 863 31.81 -38.47 31.30
C VAL A 863 32.43 -39.66 32.07
N LYS A 864 31.65 -40.45 32.85
CA LYS A 864 32.10 -41.62 33.55
C LYS A 864 32.04 -42.92 32.76
N THR A 865 31.36 -42.90 31.64
CA THR A 865 31.28 -44.06 30.73
C THR A 865 32.38 -44.08 29.65
N ASP A 866 33.04 -42.90 29.47
CA ASP A 866 34.18 -42.78 28.52
C ASP A 866 35.59 -42.86 29.18
N GLU A 867 35.71 -43.19 30.50
CA GLU A 867 36.92 -43.67 31.17
C GLU A 867 36.83 -45.22 31.40
#